data_31a2be3c5a422aed5140f2db1e670f21
#
_entry.id   31a2be3c5a422aed5140f2db1e670f21
#
_cell.length_a   1.000
_cell.length_b   1.000
_cell.length_c   1.000
_cell.angle_alpha   90.00
_cell.angle_beta   90.00
_cell.angle_gamma   90.00
#
_symmetry.space_group_name_H-M   'P 1'
#
loop_
_entity.id
_entity.type
_entity.pdbx_description
1 polymer ?
#
loop_
_entity_poly.entity_id
_entity_poly.type
_entity_poly.pdbx_seq_one_letter_code
_entity_poly.pdbx_strand_id
1 'polypeptide(L)'
;MKIKQYIVFGGIVATLLLASCANRGQGPQGGPRDSIPPVVLKETPLNGTLNFAGKEIIVQFDEYIQLDDVQKNVMISPPQQTPPEVKAVGKKLSIVFQEDLIDSTTYTIDFGVAICDYNEKVPMEGYVFSFSTGDVIDSLAIAGRIYEASTLNPMAGVLVGVHRNLEDSALQTIPFTRITRSDSEGNFVIHNLQPGTYRLYALDDISRDYLYQPGEALAFADSLVVPYCTHEIHTDTIWYDTLGIDVLTGDTMFTRIVDSTYTHEVTRYYPDSLVLWCFEETKQRHYFQGVRREDQHAFTLTFSAPKDSLPRIRALRPSEVDSLLSDSAWVDFVQYSMLQASPHKDTLTYWLTDSMVIGMDSIYFEMEHLITDSLYNLVPQVDTLLAVYRRPRMSEKARETYERNRRNRKLELKTNASSKFEIYDTLRVVAAFPIDTLHDDMFHLWQKVDNTTLKPMAMQLVKKDSIGMEISLLATLEPEANYQLKIDSAACVDIYGVGNDSIDVNLKVKSKEEYSSLTIKMQEYDSLARIQLLNDKDEVVRELPAKQEGTRFDYLAPTTFYLRLYIDQNADGKWTTGDWQQKRQPEPIYYFPKKLKLRANWDFEETFDHLAIPRVDSKPKALAGKDNKKKR
;
A
#
# COMPACT_ATOMS: atom_id res chain seq x y z
N MET A 1 72.75 41.59 18.86
CA MET A 1 71.75 42.02 17.88
C MET A 1 71.61 41.09 16.66
N LYS A 2 72.51 40.17 16.39
CA LYS A 2 72.48 39.28 15.21
C LYS A 2 71.64 37.99 15.39
N ILE A 3 71.49 37.48 16.60
CA ILE A 3 70.77 36.22 16.85
C ILE A 3 69.24 36.38 16.70
N LYS A 4 68.65 37.54 17.05
CA LYS A 4 67.24 37.81 16.88
C LYS A 4 66.77 37.88 15.40
N GLN A 5 67.67 38.30 14.48
CA GLN A 5 67.40 38.36 13.06
C GLN A 5 67.30 36.96 12.41
N TYR A 6 68.11 36.00 12.85
CA TYR A 6 68.06 34.63 12.33
C TYR A 6 66.82 33.86 12.82
N ILE A 7 66.33 34.14 14.03
CA ILE A 7 65.11 33.53 14.56
C ILE A 7 63.89 34.06 13.83
N VAL A 8 63.83 35.35 13.51
CA VAL A 8 62.73 35.95 12.73
C VAL A 8 62.74 35.46 11.28
N PHE A 9 63.90 35.32 10.66
CA PHE A 9 64.08 34.83 9.30
C PHE A 9 63.77 33.32 9.21
N GLY A 10 64.13 32.51 10.21
CA GLY A 10 63.74 31.09 10.33
C GLY A 10 62.29 30.90 10.55
N GLY A 11 61.62 31.77 11.32
CA GLY A 11 60.18 31.76 11.52
C GLY A 11 59.34 32.08 10.23
N ILE A 12 59.87 33.07 9.45
CA ILE A 12 59.21 33.44 8.18
C ILE A 12 59.34 32.33 7.11
N VAL A 13 60.52 31.68 7.04
CA VAL A 13 60.76 30.55 6.13
C VAL A 13 59.92 29.32 6.53
N ALA A 14 59.78 29.05 7.84
CA ALA A 14 58.92 27.95 8.33
C ALA A 14 57.44 28.21 8.07
N THR A 15 56.98 29.48 8.19
CA THR A 15 55.58 29.83 7.85
C THR A 15 55.29 29.78 6.35
N LEU A 16 56.26 30.10 5.51
CA LEU A 16 56.13 29.98 4.05
C LEU A 16 56.12 28.51 3.56
N LEU A 17 56.81 27.61 4.29
CA LEU A 17 56.76 26.17 3.99
C LEU A 17 55.46 25.49 4.45
N LEU A 18 54.76 26.06 5.43
CA LEU A 18 53.46 25.56 5.88
C LEU A 18 52.26 26.08 5.04
N ALA A 19 52.49 27.11 4.20
CA ALA A 19 51.47 27.67 3.31
C ALA A 19 51.43 27.02 1.91
N SER A 20 52.22 25.98 1.66
CA SER A 20 52.12 25.16 0.46
C SER A 20 50.94 24.19 0.61
N CYS A 21 49.72 24.72 0.57
CA CYS A 21 48.56 23.92 0.22
C CYS A 21 48.76 23.40 -1.20
N ALA A 22 49.17 22.15 -1.32
CA ALA A 22 49.05 21.44 -2.56
C ALA A 22 47.57 21.48 -2.95
N ASN A 23 47.22 22.31 -3.92
CA ASN A 23 45.98 22.14 -4.65
C ASN A 23 46.01 20.70 -5.15
N ARG A 24 45.16 19.84 -4.56
CA ARG A 24 44.80 18.59 -5.19
C ARG A 24 44.14 18.99 -6.49
N GLY A 25 44.92 19.01 -7.58
CA GLY A 25 44.34 19.10 -8.91
C GLY A 25 43.20 18.09 -8.97
N GLN A 26 42.06 18.50 -9.48
CA GLN A 26 41.02 17.55 -9.82
C GLN A 26 41.72 16.45 -10.62
N GLY A 27 41.62 15.21 -10.11
CA GLY A 27 42.12 14.07 -10.87
C GLY A 27 41.55 14.13 -12.30
N PRO A 28 42.15 13.42 -13.25
CA PRO A 28 41.67 13.44 -14.62
C PRO A 28 40.14 13.22 -14.59
N GLN A 29 39.41 14.25 -15.02
CA GLN A 29 37.99 14.09 -15.28
C GLN A 29 37.92 13.09 -16.43
N GLY A 30 37.29 11.92 -16.18
CA GLY A 30 37.07 10.91 -17.19
C GLY A 30 36.44 11.55 -18.42
N GLY A 31 36.58 10.90 -19.57
CA GLY A 31 35.91 11.30 -20.80
C GLY A 31 34.41 11.46 -20.62
N PRO A 32 33.66 11.92 -21.64
CA PRO A 32 32.20 11.96 -21.59
C PRO A 32 31.69 10.57 -21.19
N ARG A 33 30.70 10.55 -20.29
CA ARG A 33 30.07 9.32 -19.82
C ARG A 33 29.49 8.58 -21.04
N ASP A 34 29.82 7.30 -21.16
CA ASP A 34 29.22 6.45 -22.18
C ASP A 34 27.74 6.25 -21.86
N SER A 35 26.88 6.42 -22.84
CA SER A 35 25.44 6.23 -22.76
C SER A 35 24.91 5.17 -23.75
N ILE A 36 25.83 4.49 -24.42
CA ILE A 36 25.50 3.46 -25.40
C ILE A 36 25.43 2.11 -24.65
N PRO A 37 24.34 1.34 -24.80
CA PRO A 37 24.26 0.01 -24.20
C PRO A 37 25.15 -0.99 -24.95
N PRO A 38 25.55 -2.11 -24.31
CA PRO A 38 26.28 -3.20 -24.95
C PRO A 38 25.59 -3.73 -26.21
N VAL A 39 26.38 -4.04 -27.25
CA VAL A 39 25.86 -4.56 -28.52
C VAL A 39 26.32 -6.01 -28.72
N VAL A 40 25.40 -6.87 -29.15
CA VAL A 40 25.69 -8.28 -29.44
C VAL A 40 26.52 -8.40 -30.71
N LEU A 41 27.69 -9.02 -30.64
CA LEU A 41 28.57 -9.30 -31.76
C LEU A 41 28.40 -10.72 -32.33
N LYS A 42 28.19 -11.72 -31.42
CA LYS A 42 28.12 -13.12 -31.80
C LYS A 42 27.31 -13.92 -30.82
N GLU A 43 26.52 -14.83 -31.34
CA GLU A 43 25.74 -15.79 -30.57
C GLU A 43 26.16 -17.23 -30.93
N THR A 44 26.16 -18.11 -29.95
CA THR A 44 26.45 -19.54 -30.17
C THR A 44 25.57 -20.38 -29.24
N PRO A 45 24.55 -21.08 -29.73
CA PRO A 45 24.08 -21.04 -31.13
C PRO A 45 23.49 -19.67 -31.52
N LEU A 46 23.13 -19.47 -32.75
CA LEU A 46 22.45 -18.25 -33.22
C LEU A 46 21.05 -18.17 -32.61
N ASN A 47 20.60 -16.96 -32.33
CA ASN A 47 19.20 -16.70 -31.98
C ASN A 47 18.28 -17.25 -33.08
N GLY A 48 17.23 -17.96 -32.71
CA GLY A 48 16.35 -18.64 -33.66
C GLY A 48 16.81 -20.05 -34.07
N THR A 49 17.80 -20.63 -33.42
CA THR A 49 18.27 -22.00 -33.72
C THR A 49 17.17 -23.05 -33.47
N LEU A 50 17.00 -23.93 -34.45
CA LEU A 50 16.13 -25.11 -34.40
C LEU A 50 16.91 -26.35 -33.98
N ASN A 51 16.20 -27.38 -33.47
CA ASN A 51 16.76 -28.67 -33.06
C ASN A 51 17.95 -28.52 -32.09
N PHE A 52 17.83 -27.56 -31.17
CA PHE A 52 18.88 -27.34 -30.17
C PHE A 52 18.97 -28.50 -29.20
N ALA A 53 20.13 -29.16 -29.19
CA ALA A 53 20.44 -30.30 -28.30
C ALA A 53 21.58 -29.98 -27.32
N GLY A 54 22.04 -28.71 -27.28
CA GLY A 54 23.10 -28.27 -26.38
C GLY A 54 22.60 -27.98 -24.98
N LYS A 55 23.54 -27.81 -24.04
CA LYS A 55 23.26 -27.40 -22.67
C LYS A 55 23.74 -25.96 -22.37
N GLU A 56 24.43 -25.32 -23.32
CA GLU A 56 25.04 -24.03 -23.11
C GLU A 56 24.75 -23.08 -24.28
N ILE A 57 24.47 -21.83 -23.96
CA ILE A 57 24.36 -20.70 -24.89
C ILE A 57 25.40 -19.66 -24.50
N ILE A 58 26.14 -19.16 -25.48
CA ILE A 58 27.15 -18.11 -25.30
C ILE A 58 26.81 -16.94 -26.19
N VAL A 59 26.71 -15.73 -25.58
CA VAL A 59 26.53 -14.46 -26.28
C VAL A 59 27.77 -13.59 -26.04
N GLN A 60 28.36 -13.04 -27.09
CA GLN A 60 29.53 -12.17 -27.03
C GLN A 60 29.16 -10.74 -27.41
N PHE A 61 29.60 -9.79 -26.59
CA PHE A 61 29.35 -8.36 -26.74
C PHE A 61 30.58 -7.60 -27.21
N ASP A 62 30.38 -6.37 -27.68
CA ASP A 62 31.43 -5.46 -28.09
C ASP A 62 32.24 -4.88 -26.93
N GLU A 63 31.65 -4.86 -25.72
CA GLU A 63 32.26 -4.33 -24.52
C GLU A 63 32.14 -5.28 -23.31
N TYR A 64 32.72 -4.88 -22.16
CA TYR A 64 32.61 -5.61 -20.89
C TYR A 64 31.21 -5.44 -20.30
N ILE A 65 30.58 -6.55 -19.96
CA ILE A 65 29.23 -6.59 -19.41
C ILE A 65 29.22 -7.05 -17.95
N GLN A 66 28.20 -6.65 -17.22
CA GLN A 66 27.81 -7.20 -15.94
C GLN A 66 26.32 -7.54 -15.94
N LEU A 67 25.90 -8.37 -15.01
CA LEU A 67 24.50 -8.75 -14.82
C LEU A 67 23.96 -8.08 -13.57
N ASP A 68 22.82 -7.41 -13.72
CA ASP A 68 22.07 -6.83 -12.62
C ASP A 68 20.89 -7.72 -12.25
N ASP A 69 20.86 -8.19 -10.99
CA ASP A 69 19.83 -9.03 -10.39
C ASP A 69 19.23 -10.07 -11.35
N VAL A 70 20.04 -11.09 -11.70
CA VAL A 70 19.65 -12.16 -12.61
C VAL A 70 18.32 -12.83 -12.20
N GLN A 71 18.12 -13.05 -10.89
CA GLN A 71 16.92 -13.73 -10.39
C GLN A 71 15.64 -12.93 -10.61
N LYS A 72 15.75 -11.60 -10.65
CA LYS A 72 14.63 -10.71 -10.87
C LYS A 72 14.40 -10.39 -12.34
N ASN A 73 15.48 -10.15 -13.07
CA ASN A 73 15.42 -9.54 -14.40
C ASN A 73 15.51 -10.55 -15.55
N VAL A 74 16.05 -11.77 -15.31
CA VAL A 74 16.13 -12.81 -16.36
C VAL A 74 14.95 -13.76 -16.23
N MET A 75 14.18 -13.88 -17.28
CA MET A 75 13.01 -14.75 -17.35
C MET A 75 13.20 -15.83 -18.42
N ILE A 76 12.98 -17.08 -18.04
CA ILE A 76 13.08 -18.23 -18.94
C ILE A 76 11.72 -18.90 -19.08
N SER A 77 11.27 -19.03 -20.30
CA SER A 77 9.96 -19.56 -20.65
C SER A 77 10.06 -20.71 -21.67
N PRO A 78 9.49 -21.89 -21.39
CA PRO A 78 8.75 -22.30 -20.19
C PRO A 78 9.60 -22.26 -18.92
N PRO A 79 8.94 -22.07 -17.74
CA PRO A 79 9.66 -22.07 -16.47
C PRO A 79 10.32 -23.42 -16.20
N GLN A 80 11.49 -23.41 -15.57
CA GLN A 80 12.24 -24.60 -15.19
C GLN A 80 12.22 -24.77 -13.67
N GLN A 81 12.23 -26.01 -13.18
CA GLN A 81 12.27 -26.28 -11.74
C GLN A 81 13.64 -25.88 -11.16
N THR A 82 14.70 -26.16 -11.90
CA THR A 82 16.06 -25.72 -11.55
C THR A 82 16.49 -24.62 -12.50
N PRO A 83 16.58 -23.36 -12.04
CA PRO A 83 16.98 -22.25 -12.89
C PRO A 83 18.36 -22.50 -13.54
N PRO A 84 18.55 -22.15 -14.82
CA PRO A 84 19.85 -22.25 -15.45
C PRO A 84 20.84 -21.26 -14.85
N GLU A 85 22.10 -21.61 -14.92
CA GLU A 85 23.19 -20.76 -14.47
C GLU A 85 23.50 -19.70 -15.54
N VAL A 86 23.29 -18.42 -15.17
CA VAL A 86 23.54 -17.26 -16.04
C VAL A 86 24.72 -16.47 -15.49
N LYS A 87 25.81 -16.36 -16.28
CA LYS A 87 27.06 -15.71 -15.87
C LYS A 87 27.60 -14.76 -16.94
N ALA A 88 28.06 -13.59 -16.50
CA ALA A 88 28.86 -12.70 -17.33
C ALA A 88 30.35 -12.82 -16.99
N VAL A 89 31.18 -13.07 -17.99
CA VAL A 89 32.65 -13.11 -17.84
C VAL A 89 33.29 -12.28 -18.92
N GLY A 90 33.77 -11.11 -18.56
CA GLY A 90 34.35 -10.15 -19.50
C GLY A 90 33.31 -9.64 -20.49
N LYS A 91 33.49 -9.97 -21.76
CA LYS A 91 32.58 -9.62 -22.87
C LYS A 91 31.61 -10.75 -23.26
N LYS A 92 31.50 -11.78 -22.42
CA LYS A 92 30.69 -12.95 -22.72
C LYS A 92 29.65 -13.19 -21.65
N LEU A 93 28.45 -13.51 -22.10
CA LEU A 93 27.35 -14.06 -21.31
C LEU A 93 27.27 -15.57 -21.61
N SER A 94 27.25 -16.41 -20.57
CA SER A 94 27.06 -17.85 -20.66
C SER A 94 25.79 -18.22 -19.91
N ILE A 95 24.95 -19.06 -20.52
CA ILE A 95 23.72 -19.62 -19.96
C ILE A 95 23.84 -21.12 -20.03
N VAL A 96 23.84 -21.80 -18.87
CA VAL A 96 23.99 -23.25 -18.75
C VAL A 96 22.74 -23.86 -18.14
N PHE A 97 22.03 -24.68 -18.92
CA PHE A 97 20.83 -25.37 -18.47
C PHE A 97 21.21 -26.52 -17.52
N GLN A 98 20.54 -26.60 -16.37
CA GLN A 98 20.78 -27.60 -15.34
C GLN A 98 19.87 -28.81 -15.52
N GLU A 99 18.75 -28.67 -16.23
CA GLU A 99 17.79 -29.72 -16.54
C GLU A 99 17.84 -30.09 -18.02
N ASP A 100 17.29 -31.23 -18.35
CA ASP A 100 17.06 -31.61 -19.74
C ASP A 100 15.89 -30.78 -20.30
N LEU A 101 16.08 -30.26 -21.48
CA LEU A 101 15.07 -29.44 -22.15
C LEU A 101 13.92 -30.32 -22.65
N ILE A 102 12.70 -29.76 -22.60
CA ILE A 102 11.49 -30.43 -23.11
C ILE A 102 11.60 -30.52 -24.65
N ASP A 103 11.34 -31.68 -25.21
CA ASP A 103 11.36 -31.90 -26.65
C ASP A 103 10.30 -31.09 -27.39
N SER A 104 10.57 -30.72 -28.65
CA SER A 104 9.66 -30.02 -29.56
C SER A 104 9.06 -28.74 -28.92
N THR A 105 9.88 -28.00 -28.19
CA THR A 105 9.47 -26.85 -27.41
C THR A 105 10.32 -25.63 -27.75
N THR A 106 9.67 -24.50 -27.97
CA THR A 106 10.34 -23.20 -28.13
C THR A 106 10.70 -22.64 -26.75
N TYR A 107 11.94 -22.31 -26.51
CA TYR A 107 12.43 -21.63 -25.32
C TYR A 107 12.70 -20.16 -25.61
N THR A 108 12.35 -19.32 -24.67
CA THR A 108 12.60 -17.88 -24.70
C THR A 108 13.33 -17.49 -23.44
N ILE A 109 14.42 -16.75 -23.58
CA ILE A 109 15.17 -16.13 -22.49
C ILE A 109 15.05 -14.63 -22.68
N ASP A 110 14.30 -14.00 -21.79
CA ASP A 110 14.15 -12.54 -21.75
C ASP A 110 15.08 -11.98 -20.68
N PHE A 111 15.98 -11.11 -21.06
CA PHE A 111 16.95 -10.52 -20.14
C PHE A 111 16.46 -9.20 -19.54
N GLY A 112 15.33 -8.66 -20.00
CA GLY A 112 14.79 -7.40 -19.50
C GLY A 112 15.85 -6.29 -19.50
N VAL A 113 16.27 -5.88 -18.29
CA VAL A 113 17.33 -4.90 -18.06
C VAL A 113 18.57 -5.49 -17.38
N ALA A 114 18.69 -6.82 -17.33
CA ALA A 114 19.76 -7.52 -16.60
C ALA A 114 21.15 -7.29 -17.18
N ILE A 115 21.26 -7.16 -18.51
CA ILE A 115 22.55 -7.00 -19.18
C ILE A 115 22.92 -5.51 -19.20
N CYS A 116 23.98 -5.14 -18.50
CA CYS A 116 24.46 -3.77 -18.43
C CYS A 116 25.92 -3.70 -18.81
N ASP A 117 26.38 -2.53 -19.30
CA ASP A 117 27.79 -2.27 -19.39
C ASP A 117 28.45 -2.30 -17.99
N TYR A 118 29.75 -2.61 -17.95
CA TYR A 118 30.48 -2.81 -16.69
C TYR A 118 30.76 -1.49 -15.96
N ASN A 119 30.97 -0.38 -16.67
CA ASN A 119 31.45 0.88 -16.10
C ASN A 119 30.30 1.80 -15.68
N GLU A 120 29.42 2.16 -16.60
CA GLU A 120 28.36 3.14 -16.42
C GLU A 120 27.02 2.50 -16.01
N LYS A 121 26.88 1.19 -16.12
CA LYS A 121 25.67 0.41 -15.87
C LYS A 121 24.49 0.79 -16.76
N VAL A 122 24.78 1.13 -18.02
CA VAL A 122 23.74 1.38 -19.02
C VAL A 122 23.12 0.05 -19.40
N PRO A 123 21.81 -0.18 -19.19
CA PRO A 123 21.18 -1.45 -19.50
C PRO A 123 20.94 -1.62 -21.00
N MET A 124 21.12 -2.82 -21.50
CA MET A 124 20.61 -3.27 -22.79
C MET A 124 19.16 -3.70 -22.61
N GLU A 125 18.21 -2.90 -23.06
CA GLU A 125 16.79 -3.18 -22.91
C GLU A 125 16.26 -4.10 -24.02
N GLY A 126 15.37 -5.02 -23.66
CA GLY A 126 14.58 -5.82 -24.60
C GLY A 126 15.37 -6.90 -25.37
N TYR A 127 16.55 -7.32 -24.88
CA TYR A 127 17.24 -8.45 -25.50
C TYR A 127 16.56 -9.76 -25.15
N VAL A 128 16.02 -10.42 -26.17
CA VAL A 128 15.34 -11.71 -26.08
C VAL A 128 16.06 -12.74 -26.95
N PHE A 129 16.44 -13.85 -26.35
CA PHE A 129 17.04 -14.98 -27.06
C PHE A 129 16.04 -16.14 -27.12
N SER A 130 15.76 -16.63 -28.32
CA SER A 130 14.82 -17.75 -28.54
C SER A 130 15.48 -18.88 -29.30
N PHE A 131 15.11 -20.10 -28.99
CA PHE A 131 15.52 -21.31 -29.72
C PHE A 131 14.45 -22.40 -29.58
N SER A 132 14.50 -23.41 -30.41
CA SER A 132 13.59 -24.55 -30.32
C SER A 132 14.37 -25.86 -30.23
N THR A 133 13.91 -26.77 -29.39
CA THR A 133 14.37 -28.17 -29.36
C THR A 133 13.74 -29.03 -30.48
N GLY A 134 12.73 -28.46 -31.19
CA GLY A 134 12.10 -29.04 -32.37
C GLY A 134 12.47 -28.30 -33.67
N ASP A 135 11.75 -28.63 -34.74
CA ASP A 135 11.93 -28.09 -36.09
C ASP A 135 11.14 -26.82 -36.37
N VAL A 136 10.43 -26.28 -35.40
CA VAL A 136 9.64 -25.05 -35.54
C VAL A 136 9.89 -24.15 -34.33
N ILE A 137 9.95 -22.84 -34.57
CA ILE A 137 9.85 -21.83 -33.52
C ILE A 137 8.45 -21.24 -33.55
N ASP A 138 7.82 -21.26 -32.39
CA ASP A 138 6.55 -20.57 -32.18
C ASP A 138 6.78 -19.05 -32.27
N SER A 139 5.90 -18.33 -32.92
CA SER A 139 6.11 -16.91 -33.22
C SER A 139 5.02 -15.96 -32.71
N LEU A 140 3.87 -16.50 -32.24
CA LEU A 140 2.79 -15.65 -31.77
C LEU A 140 3.14 -14.99 -30.43
N ALA A 141 2.56 -13.82 -30.19
CA ALA A 141 2.75 -13.07 -28.97
C ALA A 141 1.44 -12.41 -28.51
N ILE A 142 1.35 -12.13 -27.22
CA ILE A 142 0.29 -11.32 -26.62
C ILE A 142 0.92 -10.25 -25.74
N ALA A 143 0.27 -9.10 -25.66
CA ALA A 143 0.75 -8.00 -24.84
C ALA A 143 -0.38 -7.32 -24.07
N GLY A 144 0.00 -6.62 -23.00
CA GLY A 144 -0.95 -5.92 -22.17
C GLY A 144 -0.29 -5.14 -21.04
N ARG A 145 -1.13 -4.72 -20.08
CA ARG A 145 -0.72 -3.97 -18.89
C ARG A 145 -1.37 -4.51 -17.64
N ILE A 146 -0.66 -4.37 -16.52
CA ILE A 146 -1.12 -4.77 -15.20
C ILE A 146 -1.23 -3.54 -14.31
N TYR A 147 -2.38 -3.43 -13.64
CA TYR A 147 -2.66 -2.37 -12.67
C TYR A 147 -3.12 -2.97 -11.36
N GLU A 148 -2.74 -2.33 -10.26
CA GLU A 148 -3.35 -2.59 -8.96
C GLU A 148 -4.82 -2.14 -8.98
N ALA A 149 -5.73 -3.05 -8.69
CA ALA A 149 -7.17 -2.80 -8.84
C ALA A 149 -7.69 -1.69 -7.92
N SER A 150 -7.11 -1.57 -6.71
CA SER A 150 -7.53 -0.62 -5.67
C SER A 150 -7.07 0.82 -5.93
N THR A 151 -5.98 1.00 -6.69
CA THR A 151 -5.33 2.31 -6.86
C THR A 151 -5.10 2.70 -8.31
N LEU A 152 -5.25 1.79 -9.26
CA LEU A 152 -4.88 1.92 -10.68
C LEU A 152 -3.40 2.29 -10.88
N ASN A 153 -2.53 1.98 -9.95
CA ASN A 153 -1.09 2.10 -10.16
C ASN A 153 -0.58 0.97 -11.04
N PRO A 154 0.31 1.24 -12.00
CA PRO A 154 0.96 0.17 -12.74
C PRO A 154 1.80 -0.70 -11.81
N MET A 155 1.78 -2.01 -12.02
CA MET A 155 2.51 -2.97 -11.19
C MET A 155 3.72 -3.52 -11.94
N ALA A 156 4.91 -3.26 -11.40
CA ALA A 156 6.19 -3.71 -11.93
C ALA A 156 6.64 -5.04 -11.33
N GLY A 157 7.27 -5.89 -12.14
CA GLY A 157 7.90 -7.15 -11.68
C GLY A 157 6.92 -8.28 -11.38
N VAL A 158 5.64 -8.13 -11.72
CA VAL A 158 4.61 -9.14 -11.56
C VAL A 158 4.84 -10.26 -12.60
N LEU A 159 4.77 -11.50 -12.17
CA LEU A 159 4.82 -12.67 -13.06
C LEU A 159 3.53 -12.73 -13.88
N VAL A 160 3.65 -12.77 -15.20
CA VAL A 160 2.52 -12.98 -16.11
C VAL A 160 2.68 -14.31 -16.80
N GLY A 161 1.65 -15.14 -16.76
CA GLY A 161 1.71 -16.45 -17.34
C GLY A 161 0.43 -16.87 -18.03
N VAL A 162 0.58 -17.80 -18.97
CA VAL A 162 -0.55 -18.42 -19.66
C VAL A 162 -0.58 -19.92 -19.43
N HIS A 163 -1.77 -20.44 -19.26
CA HIS A 163 -2.05 -21.88 -19.22
C HIS A 163 -2.77 -22.34 -20.48
N ARG A 164 -2.30 -23.42 -21.06
CA ARG A 164 -3.01 -24.16 -22.11
C ARG A 164 -4.03 -25.13 -21.52
N ASN A 165 -3.79 -25.59 -20.29
CA ASN A 165 -4.80 -26.30 -19.51
C ASN A 165 -5.84 -25.28 -19.01
N LEU A 166 -7.10 -25.46 -19.42
CA LEU A 166 -8.21 -24.55 -19.12
C LEU A 166 -8.94 -24.87 -17.81
N GLU A 167 -8.49 -25.87 -17.07
CA GLU A 167 -9.05 -26.21 -15.76
C GLU A 167 -8.65 -25.18 -14.69
N ASP A 168 -9.55 -24.90 -13.78
CA ASP A 168 -9.34 -23.91 -12.71
C ASP A 168 -8.22 -24.35 -11.74
N SER A 169 -8.07 -25.64 -11.52
CA SER A 169 -7.03 -26.21 -10.67
C SER A 169 -5.62 -26.02 -11.23
N ALA A 170 -5.47 -25.78 -12.53
CA ALA A 170 -4.17 -25.64 -13.18
C ALA A 170 -3.31 -24.51 -12.55
N LEU A 171 -3.93 -23.40 -12.18
CA LEU A 171 -3.23 -22.26 -11.57
C LEU A 171 -2.49 -22.61 -10.26
N GLN A 172 -3.00 -23.60 -9.51
CA GLN A 172 -2.44 -24.01 -8.21
C GLN A 172 -1.61 -25.29 -8.28
N THR A 173 -1.70 -26.06 -9.37
CA THR A 173 -1.13 -27.40 -9.43
C THR A 173 -0.13 -27.60 -10.56
N ILE A 174 -0.14 -26.75 -11.58
CA ILE A 174 0.69 -26.90 -12.78
C ILE A 174 1.40 -25.57 -13.06
N PRO A 175 2.72 -25.54 -13.26
CA PRO A 175 3.43 -24.34 -13.69
C PRO A 175 2.89 -23.79 -15.01
N PHE A 176 3.00 -22.49 -15.22
CA PHE A 176 2.57 -21.84 -16.45
C PHE A 176 3.23 -22.44 -17.71
N THR A 177 2.49 -22.46 -18.81
CA THR A 177 3.02 -22.91 -20.11
C THR A 177 4.04 -21.93 -20.68
N ARG A 178 3.79 -20.62 -20.53
CA ARG A 178 4.67 -19.51 -20.89
C ARG A 178 4.56 -18.42 -19.85
N ILE A 179 5.69 -17.75 -19.59
CA ILE A 179 5.79 -16.69 -18.59
C ILE A 179 6.57 -15.49 -19.12
N THR A 180 6.30 -14.35 -18.52
CA THR A 180 7.09 -13.11 -18.62
C THR A 180 6.94 -12.32 -17.31
N ARG A 181 7.58 -11.16 -17.20
CA ARG A 181 7.37 -10.19 -16.10
C ARG A 181 6.96 -8.84 -16.65
N SER A 182 6.17 -8.12 -15.85
CA SER A 182 5.84 -6.74 -16.17
C SER A 182 7.03 -5.81 -15.93
N ASP A 183 7.17 -4.81 -16.80
CA ASP A 183 8.17 -3.75 -16.69
C ASP A 183 7.80 -2.70 -15.62
N SER A 184 8.59 -1.60 -15.51
CA SER A 184 8.37 -0.51 -14.57
C SER A 184 7.05 0.24 -14.78
N GLU A 185 6.46 0.16 -15.96
CA GLU A 185 5.19 0.78 -16.33
C GLU A 185 4.01 -0.23 -16.33
N GLY A 186 4.27 -1.45 -15.88
CA GLY A 186 3.29 -2.53 -15.83
C GLY A 186 3.01 -3.20 -17.16
N ASN A 187 3.76 -2.88 -18.24
CA ASN A 187 3.60 -3.54 -19.53
C ASN A 187 4.18 -4.95 -19.48
N PHE A 188 3.59 -5.87 -20.23
CA PHE A 188 4.10 -7.22 -20.42
C PHE A 188 3.93 -7.67 -21.88
N VAL A 189 4.83 -8.55 -22.32
CA VAL A 189 4.74 -9.26 -23.59
C VAL A 189 5.10 -10.72 -23.36
N ILE A 190 4.21 -11.64 -23.71
CA ILE A 190 4.51 -13.07 -23.72
C ILE A 190 4.80 -13.48 -25.15
N HIS A 191 6.05 -13.85 -25.41
CA HIS A 191 6.55 -14.24 -26.72
C HIS A 191 6.42 -15.74 -26.97
N ASN A 192 6.53 -16.13 -28.25
CA ASN A 192 6.70 -17.50 -28.72
C ASN A 192 5.58 -18.44 -28.27
N LEU A 193 4.35 -17.97 -28.44
CA LEU A 193 3.14 -18.75 -28.19
C LEU A 193 2.80 -19.61 -29.41
N GLN A 194 2.36 -20.83 -29.13
CA GLN A 194 1.74 -21.69 -30.13
C GLN A 194 0.32 -21.22 -30.45
N PRO A 195 -0.19 -21.50 -31.65
CA PRO A 195 -1.62 -21.36 -31.91
C PRO A 195 -2.45 -22.18 -30.93
N GLY A 196 -3.48 -21.56 -30.36
CA GLY A 196 -4.35 -22.24 -29.39
C GLY A 196 -5.08 -21.25 -28.49
N THR A 197 -5.78 -21.82 -27.52
CA THR A 197 -6.56 -21.05 -26.54
C THR A 197 -5.86 -21.11 -25.18
N TYR A 198 -5.80 -19.99 -24.52
CA TYR A 198 -5.08 -19.83 -23.26
C TYR A 198 -5.92 -19.15 -22.19
N ARG A 199 -5.70 -19.49 -20.93
CA ARG A 199 -6.05 -18.65 -19.79
C ARG A 199 -4.85 -17.78 -19.42
N LEU A 200 -5.09 -16.48 -19.23
CA LEU A 200 -4.07 -15.49 -18.88
C LEU A 200 -4.23 -15.08 -17.42
N TYR A 201 -3.11 -15.07 -16.71
CA TYR A 201 -3.02 -14.68 -15.30
C TYR A 201 -1.83 -13.75 -15.08
N ALA A 202 -1.92 -12.96 -14.02
CA ALA A 202 -0.75 -12.30 -13.44
C ALA A 202 -0.71 -12.60 -11.95
N LEU A 203 0.49 -12.81 -11.40
CA LEU A 203 0.73 -13.27 -10.04
C LEU A 203 1.90 -12.54 -9.41
N ASP A 204 1.72 -11.96 -8.23
CA ASP A 204 2.85 -11.51 -7.40
C ASP A 204 3.43 -12.73 -6.67
N ASP A 205 4.16 -13.55 -7.42
CA ASP A 205 4.74 -14.83 -7.00
C ASP A 205 5.88 -14.60 -5.99
N ILE A 206 5.50 -14.53 -4.72
CA ILE A 206 6.42 -14.32 -3.59
C ILE A 206 7.19 -15.62 -3.30
N SER A 207 6.54 -16.76 -3.47
CA SER A 207 7.11 -18.11 -3.23
C SER A 207 8.10 -18.54 -4.30
N ARG A 208 8.00 -17.97 -5.51
CA ARG A 208 8.82 -18.29 -6.70
C ARG A 208 8.68 -19.73 -7.17
N ASP A 209 7.49 -20.28 -7.02
CA ASP A 209 7.17 -21.65 -7.46
C ASP A 209 6.32 -21.69 -8.74
N TYR A 210 5.99 -20.51 -9.29
CA TYR A 210 5.16 -20.32 -10.47
C TYR A 210 3.73 -20.86 -10.32
N LEU A 211 3.26 -21.00 -9.07
CA LEU A 211 1.92 -21.45 -8.70
C LEU A 211 1.24 -20.40 -7.83
N TYR A 212 -0.06 -20.26 -7.97
CA TYR A 212 -0.81 -19.37 -7.09
C TYR A 212 -0.97 -19.96 -5.69
N GLN A 213 -0.54 -19.20 -4.71
CA GLN A 213 -0.78 -19.48 -3.29
C GLN A 213 -1.73 -18.42 -2.68
N PRO A 214 -2.66 -18.84 -1.83
CA PRO A 214 -3.52 -17.89 -1.13
C PRO A 214 -2.72 -16.85 -0.34
N GLY A 215 -3.05 -15.57 -0.52
CA GLY A 215 -2.32 -14.43 0.06
C GLY A 215 -1.37 -13.75 -0.91
N GLU A 216 -1.16 -14.30 -2.11
CA GLU A 216 -0.48 -13.62 -3.20
C GLU A 216 -1.49 -12.80 -4.01
N ALA A 217 -1.05 -11.64 -4.52
CA ALA A 217 -1.88 -10.84 -5.39
C ALA A 217 -2.03 -11.50 -6.76
N LEU A 218 -3.25 -11.58 -7.25
CA LEU A 218 -3.63 -12.27 -8.48
C LEU A 218 -4.38 -11.32 -9.42
N ALA A 219 -4.20 -11.53 -10.72
CA ALA A 219 -5.10 -11.01 -11.75
C ALA A 219 -5.43 -12.11 -12.76
N PHE A 220 -6.59 -12.06 -13.34
CA PHE A 220 -7.01 -13.00 -14.39
C PHE A 220 -7.82 -12.29 -15.48
N ALA A 221 -7.72 -12.78 -16.70
CA ALA A 221 -8.57 -12.30 -17.80
C ALA A 221 -9.95 -12.95 -17.71
N ASP A 222 -11.02 -12.17 -17.95
CA ASP A 222 -12.39 -12.68 -17.93
C ASP A 222 -12.67 -13.64 -19.07
N SER A 223 -12.00 -13.45 -20.20
CA SER A 223 -12.14 -14.26 -21.40
C SER A 223 -10.89 -15.07 -21.72
N LEU A 224 -11.06 -16.15 -22.44
CA LEU A 224 -9.97 -16.92 -22.99
C LEU A 224 -9.23 -16.11 -24.05
N VAL A 225 -7.90 -16.22 -24.08
CA VAL A 225 -7.04 -15.50 -25.00
C VAL A 225 -6.61 -16.43 -26.13
N VAL A 226 -6.81 -15.98 -27.38
CA VAL A 226 -6.39 -16.68 -28.58
C VAL A 226 -5.39 -15.78 -29.31
N PRO A 227 -4.09 -16.09 -29.29
CA PRO A 227 -3.09 -15.30 -29.99
C PRO A 227 -3.19 -15.46 -31.51
N TYR A 228 -3.03 -14.36 -32.25
CA TYR A 228 -2.96 -14.35 -33.70
C TYR A 228 -2.06 -13.21 -34.19
N CYS A 229 -1.69 -13.23 -35.47
CA CYS A 229 -0.96 -12.12 -36.08
C CYS A 229 -1.63 -11.65 -37.37
N THR A 230 -1.36 -10.40 -37.71
CA THR A 230 -1.73 -9.78 -38.98
C THR A 230 -0.49 -9.24 -39.65
N HIS A 231 -0.50 -9.23 -41.00
CA HIS A 231 0.55 -8.64 -41.80
C HIS A 231 0.02 -7.32 -42.39
N GLU A 232 0.66 -6.22 -42.01
CA GLU A 232 0.27 -4.87 -42.43
C GLU A 232 1.40 -4.24 -43.24
N ILE A 233 1.04 -3.51 -44.30
CA ILE A 233 2.01 -2.74 -45.06
C ILE A 233 2.18 -1.39 -44.37
N HIS A 234 3.36 -1.14 -43.82
CA HIS A 234 3.70 0.13 -43.20
C HIS A 234 4.53 0.99 -44.17
N THR A 235 4.24 2.28 -44.20
CA THR A 235 4.98 3.23 -45.04
C THR A 235 5.74 4.20 -44.14
N ASP A 236 7.05 4.06 -44.13
CA ASP A 236 7.92 5.00 -43.43
C ASP A 236 8.28 6.14 -44.35
N THR A 237 8.30 7.35 -43.81
CA THR A 237 8.67 8.57 -44.50
C THR A 237 9.96 9.11 -43.91
N ILE A 238 11.00 9.16 -44.72
CA ILE A 238 12.27 9.80 -44.35
C ILE A 238 12.12 11.29 -44.64
N TRP A 239 12.47 12.11 -43.68
CA TRP A 239 12.43 13.56 -43.77
C TRP A 239 13.84 14.12 -43.67
N TYR A 240 14.12 15.21 -44.38
CA TYR A 240 15.28 16.02 -44.13
C TYR A 240 14.87 17.47 -43.86
N ASP A 241 15.60 18.13 -42.99
CA ASP A 241 15.38 19.53 -42.69
C ASP A 241 16.25 20.38 -43.62
N THR A 242 15.63 21.26 -44.38
CA THR A 242 16.30 22.21 -45.24
C THR A 242 16.11 23.62 -44.71
N LEU A 243 17.14 24.46 -44.93
CA LEU A 243 17.08 25.88 -44.64
C LEU A 243 16.43 26.61 -45.81
N GLY A 244 15.26 27.14 -45.58
CA GLY A 244 14.56 28.06 -46.48
C GLY A 244 14.65 29.49 -45.96
N ILE A 245 14.61 30.47 -46.88
CA ILE A 245 14.48 31.88 -46.52
C ILE A 245 13.03 32.27 -46.80
N ASP A 246 12.34 32.78 -45.77
CA ASP A 246 11.03 33.38 -45.97
C ASP A 246 11.18 34.63 -46.85
N VAL A 247 10.57 34.60 -48.03
CA VAL A 247 10.69 35.66 -49.05
C VAL A 247 10.06 36.99 -48.58
N LEU A 248 9.16 36.95 -47.58
CA LEU A 248 8.49 38.13 -47.05
C LEU A 248 9.22 38.78 -45.88
N THR A 249 9.82 37.97 -45.01
CA THR A 249 10.47 38.48 -43.78
C THR A 249 11.99 38.49 -43.87
N GLY A 250 12.57 37.71 -44.80
CA GLY A 250 14.02 37.52 -44.93
C GLY A 250 14.61 36.59 -43.86
N ASP A 251 13.77 36.00 -42.99
CA ASP A 251 14.21 35.13 -41.90
C ASP A 251 14.51 33.70 -42.41
N THR A 252 15.47 33.06 -41.77
CA THR A 252 15.80 31.67 -42.04
C THR A 252 14.79 30.73 -41.37
N MET A 253 14.05 29.96 -42.15
CA MET A 253 13.12 28.95 -41.64
C MET A 253 13.64 27.54 -41.92
N PHE A 254 13.51 26.67 -40.94
CA PHE A 254 13.68 25.24 -41.15
C PHE A 254 12.39 24.65 -41.71
N THR A 255 12.48 24.11 -42.94
CA THR A 255 11.36 23.41 -43.58
C THR A 255 11.68 21.93 -43.64
N ARG A 256 10.79 21.11 -43.13
CA ARG A 256 10.92 19.66 -43.22
C ARG A 256 10.32 19.16 -44.50
N ILE A 257 11.14 18.52 -45.34
CA ILE A 257 10.76 18.00 -46.65
C ILE A 257 10.86 16.48 -46.64
N VAL A 258 9.91 15.80 -47.30
CA VAL A 258 9.96 14.36 -47.51
C VAL A 258 11.11 14.04 -48.45
N ASP A 259 12.08 13.25 -48.00
CA ASP A 259 13.17 12.74 -48.83
C ASP A 259 12.72 11.54 -49.64
N SER A 260 12.23 10.53 -48.95
CA SER A 260 11.77 9.30 -49.58
C SER A 260 10.71 8.61 -48.69
N THR A 261 9.92 7.75 -49.29
CA THR A 261 9.01 6.84 -48.61
C THR A 261 9.36 5.41 -49.04
N TYR A 262 9.44 4.52 -48.06
CA TYR A 262 9.55 3.10 -48.36
C TYR A 262 8.48 2.31 -47.61
N THR A 263 7.99 1.27 -48.25
CA THR A 263 6.97 0.38 -47.68
C THR A 263 7.62 -0.94 -47.33
N HIS A 264 7.29 -1.43 -46.11
CA HIS A 264 7.70 -2.75 -45.68
C HIS A 264 6.55 -3.45 -44.98
N GLU A 265 6.59 -4.76 -44.98
CA GLU A 265 5.60 -5.58 -44.29
C GLU A 265 5.97 -5.67 -42.78
N VAL A 266 5.02 -5.33 -41.92
CA VAL A 266 5.15 -5.44 -40.47
C VAL A 266 4.16 -6.47 -39.94
N THR A 267 4.64 -7.44 -39.19
CA THR A 267 3.80 -8.40 -38.49
C THR A 267 3.39 -7.83 -37.14
N ARG A 268 2.08 -7.71 -36.93
CA ARG A 268 1.51 -7.31 -35.63
C ARG A 268 0.89 -8.51 -34.96
N TYR A 269 1.16 -8.63 -33.67
CA TYR A 269 0.65 -9.72 -32.84
C TYR A 269 -0.48 -9.22 -31.96
N TYR A 270 -1.49 -10.05 -31.79
CA TYR A 270 -2.71 -9.75 -31.04
C TYR A 270 -3.11 -10.90 -30.11
N PRO A 271 -3.86 -10.59 -29.02
CA PRO A 271 -4.20 -9.26 -28.52
C PRO A 271 -2.99 -8.52 -27.94
N ASP A 272 -2.93 -7.20 -28.13
CA ASP A 272 -1.82 -6.32 -27.72
C ASP A 272 -2.20 -5.27 -26.66
N SER A 273 -3.49 -5.25 -26.28
CA SER A 273 -4.07 -4.23 -25.39
C SER A 273 -4.82 -4.85 -24.20
N LEU A 274 -4.35 -6.02 -23.74
CA LEU A 274 -4.94 -6.69 -22.58
C LEU A 274 -4.69 -5.88 -21.30
N VAL A 275 -5.71 -5.81 -20.46
CA VAL A 275 -5.61 -5.15 -19.15
C VAL A 275 -5.94 -6.15 -18.06
N LEU A 276 -5.04 -6.27 -17.09
CA LEU A 276 -5.19 -7.13 -15.93
C LEU A 276 -5.27 -6.28 -14.65
N TRP A 277 -6.30 -6.53 -13.86
CA TRP A 277 -6.54 -5.88 -12.57
C TRP A 277 -6.07 -6.79 -11.46
N CYS A 278 -4.89 -6.47 -10.90
CA CYS A 278 -4.29 -7.27 -9.84
C CYS A 278 -4.89 -6.89 -8.50
N PHE A 279 -5.27 -7.89 -7.73
CA PHE A 279 -5.89 -7.75 -6.43
C PHE A 279 -5.41 -8.82 -5.45
N GLU A 280 -5.44 -8.50 -4.19
CA GLU A 280 -5.27 -9.46 -3.10
C GLU A 280 -6.65 -9.94 -2.65
N GLU A 281 -6.86 -11.24 -2.56
CA GLU A 281 -8.11 -11.76 -2.00
C GLU A 281 -8.20 -11.42 -0.50
N THR A 282 -9.37 -10.99 -0.05
CA THR A 282 -9.60 -10.66 1.37
C THR A 282 -9.64 -11.89 2.29
N LYS A 283 -9.14 -13.04 1.87
CA LYS A 283 -9.00 -14.20 2.75
C LYS A 283 -7.94 -13.92 3.81
N GLN A 284 -8.33 -13.11 4.80
CA GLN A 284 -7.49 -12.80 5.94
C GLN A 284 -7.27 -14.06 6.75
N ARG A 285 -6.01 -14.36 7.05
CA ARG A 285 -5.69 -15.42 8.00
C ARG A 285 -6.04 -14.95 9.40
N HIS A 286 -6.98 -15.62 10.03
CA HIS A 286 -7.35 -15.40 11.40
C HIS A 286 -6.41 -16.18 12.31
N TYR A 287 -5.62 -15.48 13.08
CA TYR A 287 -4.78 -16.06 14.13
C TYR A 287 -4.65 -15.10 15.32
N PHE A 288 -4.27 -15.64 16.43
CA PHE A 288 -3.99 -14.86 17.63
C PHE A 288 -2.58 -14.28 17.56
N GLN A 289 -2.45 -12.96 17.72
CA GLN A 289 -1.15 -12.28 17.66
C GLN A 289 -0.48 -12.20 19.05
N GLY A 290 -1.26 -12.04 20.11
CA GLY A 290 -0.69 -11.99 21.44
C GLY A 290 -1.56 -11.36 22.49
N VAL A 291 -1.10 -11.52 23.76
CA VAL A 291 -1.67 -10.88 24.94
C VAL A 291 -0.68 -9.88 25.50
N ARG A 292 -1.18 -8.70 25.88
CA ARG A 292 -0.42 -7.65 26.57
C ARG A 292 -1.12 -7.24 27.84
N ARG A 293 -0.37 -7.06 28.92
CA ARG A 293 -0.85 -6.52 30.20
C ARG A 293 0.10 -5.41 30.62
N GLU A 294 -0.13 -4.22 30.08
CA GLU A 294 0.70 -3.03 30.35
C GLU A 294 0.23 -2.31 31.62
N ASP A 295 -1.06 -2.44 31.94
CA ASP A 295 -1.67 -1.94 33.17
C ASP A 295 -2.10 -3.11 34.07
N GLN A 296 -2.06 -2.90 35.39
CA GLN A 296 -2.50 -3.89 36.36
C GLN A 296 -3.99 -4.22 36.25
N HIS A 297 -4.78 -3.24 35.81
CA HIS A 297 -6.25 -3.31 35.77
C HIS A 297 -6.78 -3.85 34.43
N ALA A 298 -5.94 -4.05 33.41
CA ALA A 298 -6.41 -4.50 32.12
C ALA A 298 -5.40 -5.40 31.42
N PHE A 299 -5.89 -6.26 30.55
CA PHE A 299 -5.08 -6.93 29.52
C PHE A 299 -5.76 -6.84 28.16
N THR A 300 -4.96 -6.83 27.10
CA THR A 300 -5.42 -6.69 25.74
C THR A 300 -5.03 -7.91 24.90
N LEU A 301 -6.00 -8.46 24.19
CA LEU A 301 -5.82 -9.50 23.18
C LEU A 301 -5.83 -8.86 21.79
N THR A 302 -4.89 -9.25 20.95
CA THR A 302 -4.78 -8.79 19.57
C THR A 302 -4.88 -9.95 18.61
N PHE A 303 -5.63 -9.76 17.50
CA PHE A 303 -5.84 -10.73 16.45
C PHE A 303 -5.40 -10.13 15.09
N SER A 304 -5.08 -10.99 14.14
CA SER A 304 -4.59 -10.59 12.83
C SER A 304 -5.65 -9.99 11.91
N ALA A 305 -6.91 -10.27 12.18
CA ALA A 305 -8.02 -9.93 11.30
C ALA A 305 -9.29 -9.60 12.09
N PRO A 306 -10.23 -8.82 11.52
CA PRO A 306 -11.55 -8.59 12.06
C PRO A 306 -12.26 -9.90 12.43
N LYS A 307 -13.03 -9.89 13.49
CA LYS A 307 -13.76 -11.07 13.97
C LYS A 307 -15.27 -10.85 13.98
N ASP A 308 -15.99 -11.81 13.47
CA ASP A 308 -17.46 -11.80 13.54
C ASP A 308 -17.96 -12.13 14.96
N SER A 309 -17.28 -13.06 15.62
CA SER A 309 -17.61 -13.51 16.98
C SER A 309 -16.50 -13.21 17.97
N LEU A 310 -16.88 -12.93 19.21
CA LEU A 310 -15.92 -12.77 20.31
C LEU A 310 -15.36 -14.13 20.75
N PRO A 311 -14.09 -14.18 21.17
CA PRO A 311 -13.51 -15.39 21.76
C PRO A 311 -14.19 -15.71 23.10
N ARG A 312 -14.25 -16.99 23.44
CA ARG A 312 -14.70 -17.45 24.76
C ARG A 312 -13.48 -17.59 25.67
N ILE A 313 -13.53 -16.97 26.84
CA ILE A 313 -12.41 -16.96 27.78
C ILE A 313 -12.85 -17.57 29.12
N ARG A 314 -12.02 -18.48 29.60
CA ARG A 314 -12.14 -19.09 30.94
C ARG A 314 -10.94 -18.70 31.78
N ALA A 315 -11.19 -18.09 32.94
CA ALA A 315 -10.14 -17.82 33.93
C ALA A 315 -9.76 -19.10 34.65
N LEU A 316 -8.46 -19.40 34.74
CA LEU A 316 -7.90 -20.49 35.52
C LEU A 316 -7.41 -19.95 36.85
N ARG A 317 -7.90 -20.51 37.96
CA ARG A 317 -7.34 -20.20 39.27
C ARG A 317 -6.04 -20.98 39.51
N PRO A 318 -5.06 -20.44 40.23
CA PRO A 318 -3.81 -21.16 40.53
C PRO A 318 -3.99 -22.55 41.12
N SER A 319 -5.08 -22.76 41.91
CA SER A 319 -5.45 -24.08 42.48
C SER A 319 -6.08 -25.03 41.48
N GLU A 320 -6.44 -24.59 40.28
CA GLU A 320 -7.11 -25.38 39.26
C GLU A 320 -6.13 -25.80 38.14
N VAL A 321 -4.92 -25.20 38.11
CA VAL A 321 -3.87 -25.58 37.16
C VAL A 321 -3.41 -27.02 37.36
N ASP A 322 -3.47 -27.53 38.59
CA ASP A 322 -3.13 -28.92 38.94
C ASP A 322 -4.30 -29.90 38.85
N SER A 323 -5.54 -29.42 38.68
CA SER A 323 -6.75 -30.25 38.61
C SER A 323 -7.53 -30.10 37.29
N LEU A 324 -6.84 -30.13 36.19
CA LEU A 324 -7.34 -29.87 34.86
C LEU A 324 -8.37 -30.87 34.31
N LEU A 325 -9.06 -31.66 35.12
CA LEU A 325 -9.77 -32.80 34.59
C LEU A 325 -11.20 -33.00 35.11
N SER A 326 -11.90 -31.99 35.52
CA SER A 326 -13.33 -32.17 35.73
C SER A 326 -14.16 -31.30 34.79
N ASP A 327 -15.19 -31.89 34.21
CA ASP A 327 -16.24 -31.38 33.34
C ASP A 327 -16.98 -30.12 33.86
N SER A 328 -16.31 -29.18 34.42
CA SER A 328 -16.92 -27.98 34.93
C SER A 328 -17.10 -26.94 33.83
N ALA A 329 -18.31 -26.48 33.69
CA ALA A 329 -18.70 -25.40 32.78
C ALA A 329 -17.67 -24.27 32.73
N TRP A 330 -17.37 -23.80 31.54
CA TRP A 330 -16.55 -22.62 31.33
C TRP A 330 -17.07 -21.47 32.20
N VAL A 331 -16.27 -21.06 33.16
CA VAL A 331 -16.59 -19.85 33.91
C VAL A 331 -16.28 -18.67 33.03
N ASP A 332 -17.31 -18.02 32.53
CA ASP A 332 -17.17 -16.89 31.63
C ASP A 332 -16.39 -15.78 32.33
N PHE A 333 -15.27 -15.37 31.74
CA PHE A 333 -14.41 -14.31 32.30
C PHE A 333 -15.13 -12.96 32.42
N VAL A 334 -16.25 -12.80 31.74
CA VAL A 334 -17.16 -11.62 31.84
C VAL A 334 -17.54 -11.29 33.28
N GLN A 335 -17.60 -12.28 34.20
CA GLN A 335 -17.92 -12.03 35.61
C GLN A 335 -16.84 -11.20 36.34
N TYR A 336 -15.60 -11.19 35.84
CA TYR A 336 -14.44 -10.55 36.48
C TYR A 336 -13.87 -9.39 35.67
N SER A 337 -14.52 -9.03 34.57
CA SER A 337 -14.01 -8.00 33.66
C SER A 337 -15.11 -7.31 32.87
N MET A 338 -14.82 -6.12 32.40
CA MET A 338 -15.60 -5.40 31.38
C MET A 338 -14.86 -5.43 30.08
N LEU A 339 -15.54 -5.75 28.96
CA LEU A 339 -14.95 -5.84 27.66
C LEU A 339 -15.05 -4.52 26.89
N GLN A 340 -13.91 -4.03 26.42
CA GLN A 340 -13.78 -3.00 25.40
C GLN A 340 -13.31 -3.65 24.10
N ALA A 341 -14.14 -3.63 23.07
CA ALA A 341 -13.80 -4.15 21.76
C ALA A 341 -13.58 -3.02 20.76
N SER A 342 -12.57 -3.17 19.91
CA SER A 342 -12.42 -2.33 18.70
C SER A 342 -13.64 -2.49 17.78
N PRO A 343 -13.92 -1.54 16.87
CA PRO A 343 -15.02 -1.66 15.91
C PRO A 343 -14.97 -2.96 15.07
N HIS A 344 -13.76 -3.44 14.77
CA HIS A 344 -13.52 -4.66 14.01
C HIS A 344 -13.32 -5.91 14.90
N LYS A 345 -13.40 -5.78 16.22
CA LYS A 345 -13.18 -6.87 17.19
C LYS A 345 -11.83 -7.59 17.03
N ASP A 346 -10.85 -6.95 16.43
CA ASP A 346 -9.47 -7.43 16.28
C ASP A 346 -8.60 -7.11 17.49
N THR A 347 -9.03 -6.15 18.30
CA THR A 347 -8.39 -5.74 19.55
C THR A 347 -9.43 -5.73 20.67
N LEU A 348 -9.20 -6.55 21.68
CA LEU A 348 -10.11 -6.75 22.81
C LEU A 348 -9.39 -6.43 24.11
N THR A 349 -9.84 -5.40 24.84
CA THR A 349 -9.29 -5.05 26.15
C THR A 349 -10.27 -5.45 27.24
N TYR A 350 -9.81 -6.28 28.15
CA TYR A 350 -10.56 -6.74 29.33
C TYR A 350 -10.13 -5.93 30.54
N TRP A 351 -11.03 -5.09 31.03
CA TRP A 351 -10.86 -4.30 32.24
C TRP A 351 -11.28 -5.13 33.46
N LEU A 352 -10.32 -5.44 34.34
CA LEU A 352 -10.53 -6.32 35.49
C LEU A 352 -11.36 -5.60 36.56
N THR A 353 -12.40 -6.25 37.09
CA THR A 353 -13.27 -5.70 38.14
C THR A 353 -13.01 -6.32 39.51
N ASP A 354 -12.44 -7.52 39.57
CA ASP A 354 -12.14 -8.22 40.82
C ASP A 354 -10.77 -7.79 41.37
N SER A 355 -10.77 -7.32 42.63
CA SER A 355 -9.57 -6.81 43.30
C SER A 355 -8.49 -7.88 43.54
N MET A 356 -8.86 -9.15 43.70
CA MET A 356 -7.90 -10.25 43.85
C MET A 356 -7.20 -10.52 42.53
N VAL A 357 -7.92 -10.52 41.42
CA VAL A 357 -7.37 -10.72 40.06
C VAL A 357 -6.48 -9.55 39.67
N ILE A 358 -6.86 -8.31 40.00
CA ILE A 358 -6.03 -7.12 39.79
C ILE A 358 -4.71 -7.22 40.55
N GLY A 359 -4.74 -7.78 41.78
CA GLY A 359 -3.55 -7.97 42.62
C GLY A 359 -2.54 -9.00 42.09
N MET A 360 -2.93 -9.88 41.18
CA MET A 360 -2.06 -10.91 40.61
C MET A 360 -1.09 -10.33 39.60
N ASP A 361 0.19 -10.66 39.71
CA ASP A 361 1.18 -10.29 38.67
C ASP A 361 1.01 -11.11 37.39
N SER A 362 0.40 -12.29 37.45
CA SER A 362 0.17 -13.20 36.34
C SER A 362 -1.24 -13.76 36.37
N ILE A 363 -1.91 -13.76 35.24
CA ILE A 363 -3.26 -14.31 35.08
C ILE A 363 -3.20 -15.39 34.01
N TYR A 364 -3.58 -16.62 34.39
CA TYR A 364 -3.71 -17.75 33.46
C TYR A 364 -5.16 -17.87 33.00
N PHE A 365 -5.37 -18.07 31.70
CA PHE A 365 -6.70 -18.30 31.15
C PHE A 365 -6.62 -19.13 29.85
N GLU A 366 -7.69 -19.82 29.54
CA GLU A 366 -7.90 -20.48 28.28
C GLU A 366 -8.80 -19.62 27.41
N MET A 367 -8.48 -19.59 26.13
CA MET A 367 -9.23 -18.86 25.12
C MET A 367 -9.59 -19.79 23.96
N GLU A 368 -10.89 -19.95 23.72
CA GLU A 368 -11.41 -20.60 22.52
C GLU A 368 -11.72 -19.53 21.47
N HIS A 369 -11.10 -19.65 20.31
CA HIS A 369 -11.30 -18.73 19.21
C HIS A 369 -11.18 -19.44 17.85
N LEU A 370 -11.63 -18.78 16.79
CA LEU A 370 -11.49 -19.29 15.43
C LEU A 370 -10.13 -18.88 14.84
N ILE A 371 -9.45 -19.83 14.24
CA ILE A 371 -8.24 -19.64 13.44
C ILE A 371 -8.46 -20.13 12.01
N THR A 372 -7.63 -19.67 11.10
CA THR A 372 -7.63 -20.14 9.71
C THR A 372 -6.65 -21.30 9.56
N ASP A 373 -7.12 -22.46 9.10
CA ASP A 373 -6.30 -23.62 8.79
C ASP A 373 -5.50 -23.45 7.47
N SER A 374 -4.76 -24.47 7.06
CA SER A 374 -3.99 -24.47 5.81
C SER A 374 -4.85 -24.41 4.54
N LEU A 375 -6.13 -24.75 4.65
CA LEU A 375 -7.11 -24.70 3.57
C LEU A 375 -8.00 -23.44 3.63
N TYR A 376 -7.64 -22.47 4.48
CA TYR A 376 -8.40 -21.22 4.73
C TYR A 376 -9.80 -21.43 5.32
N ASN A 377 -10.08 -22.58 5.94
CA ASN A 377 -11.29 -22.77 6.72
C ASN A 377 -11.12 -22.24 8.14
N LEU A 378 -12.19 -21.66 8.70
CA LEU A 378 -12.21 -21.25 10.10
C LEU A 378 -12.47 -22.48 10.97
N VAL A 379 -11.50 -22.81 11.81
CA VAL A 379 -11.57 -23.93 12.75
C VAL A 379 -11.41 -23.43 14.20
N PRO A 380 -12.10 -24.01 15.18
CA PRO A 380 -11.94 -23.64 16.56
C PRO A 380 -10.59 -24.12 17.12
N GLN A 381 -9.91 -23.23 17.86
CA GLN A 381 -8.68 -23.52 18.59
C GLN A 381 -8.81 -23.05 20.03
N VAL A 382 -8.21 -23.81 20.94
CA VAL A 382 -8.11 -23.45 22.36
C VAL A 382 -6.65 -23.19 22.70
N ASP A 383 -6.36 -21.97 23.16
CA ASP A 383 -5.03 -21.56 23.60
C ASP A 383 -5.00 -21.31 25.10
N THR A 384 -3.97 -21.78 25.79
CA THR A 384 -3.69 -21.43 27.18
C THR A 384 -2.75 -20.24 27.20
N LEU A 385 -3.19 -19.15 27.80
CA LEU A 385 -2.52 -17.85 27.75
C LEU A 385 -2.11 -17.38 29.15
N LEU A 386 -1.04 -16.57 29.17
CA LEU A 386 -0.51 -15.96 30.39
C LEU A 386 -0.38 -14.44 30.19
N ALA A 387 -1.22 -13.68 30.88
CA ALA A 387 -1.12 -12.22 30.92
C ALA A 387 -0.26 -11.79 32.12
N VAL A 388 0.94 -11.29 31.85
CA VAL A 388 1.91 -10.90 32.90
C VAL A 388 2.00 -9.40 33.01
N TYR A 389 1.73 -8.86 34.20
CA TYR A 389 2.04 -7.48 34.52
C TYR A 389 3.45 -7.40 35.10
N ARG A 390 4.32 -6.70 34.38
CA ARG A 390 5.71 -6.48 34.81
C ARG A 390 5.83 -5.12 35.49
N ARG A 391 5.94 -5.13 36.83
CA ARG A 391 6.20 -3.88 37.55
C ARG A 391 7.50 -3.24 37.06
N PRO A 392 7.49 -1.93 36.74
CA PRO A 392 8.71 -1.24 36.33
C PRO A 392 9.79 -1.37 37.42
N ARG A 393 11.02 -1.67 37.01
CA ARG A 393 12.17 -1.63 37.94
C ARG A 393 12.45 -0.18 38.31
N MET A 394 12.26 0.17 39.55
CA MET A 394 12.43 1.52 40.08
C MET A 394 13.41 1.54 41.27
N SER A 395 14.13 2.66 41.44
CA SER A 395 14.84 2.93 42.68
C SER A 395 13.84 3.13 43.83
N GLU A 396 14.27 2.94 45.08
CA GLU A 396 13.41 3.05 46.25
C GLU A 396 12.67 4.40 46.33
N LYS A 397 13.38 5.50 46.06
CA LYS A 397 12.80 6.85 45.98
C LYS A 397 11.77 7.00 44.84
N ALA A 398 12.01 6.39 43.70
CA ALA A 398 11.06 6.40 42.59
C ALA A 398 9.83 5.55 42.89
N ARG A 399 10.02 4.45 43.64
CA ARG A 399 8.92 3.58 44.10
C ARG A 399 8.01 4.29 45.12
N GLU A 400 8.57 5.00 46.10
CA GLU A 400 7.76 5.82 47.03
C GLU A 400 6.95 6.89 46.29
N THR A 401 7.55 7.55 45.31
CA THR A 401 6.86 8.55 44.49
C THR A 401 5.74 7.89 43.66
N TYR A 402 6.01 6.74 43.06
CA TYR A 402 5.02 5.97 42.30
C TYR A 402 3.84 5.54 43.20
N GLU A 403 4.10 4.98 44.40
CA GLU A 403 3.05 4.57 45.35
C GLU A 403 2.23 5.77 45.84
N ARG A 404 2.87 6.91 46.08
CA ARG A 404 2.17 8.15 46.45
C ARG A 404 1.27 8.65 45.28
N ASN A 405 1.79 8.66 44.06
CA ASN A 405 1.02 9.07 42.88
C ASN A 405 -0.16 8.10 42.63
N ARG A 406 0.05 6.80 42.87
CA ARG A 406 -0.99 5.79 42.75
C ARG A 406 -2.11 6.00 43.75
N ARG A 407 -1.79 6.34 45.02
CA ARG A 407 -2.80 6.63 46.06
C ARG A 407 -3.59 7.90 45.73
N ASN A 408 -2.94 8.88 45.11
CA ASN A 408 -3.54 10.14 44.72
C ASN A 408 -3.98 10.15 43.26
N ARG A 409 -4.16 8.96 42.63
CA ARG A 409 -4.61 8.85 41.24
C ARG A 409 -5.93 9.58 41.08
N LYS A 410 -6.04 10.32 39.98
CA LYS A 410 -7.29 10.90 39.50
C LYS A 410 -7.63 10.29 38.16
N LEU A 411 -8.92 10.21 37.86
CA LEU A 411 -9.38 9.78 36.55
C LEU A 411 -9.01 10.84 35.49
N GLU A 412 -8.13 10.49 34.58
CA GLU A 412 -7.76 11.38 33.47
C GLU A 412 -8.90 11.42 32.46
N LEU A 413 -9.38 12.62 32.17
CA LEU A 413 -10.35 12.89 31.12
C LEU A 413 -9.71 13.77 30.06
N LYS A 414 -9.87 13.39 28.78
CA LYS A 414 -9.44 14.18 27.61
C LYS A 414 -10.65 14.66 26.85
N THR A 415 -10.61 15.91 26.37
CA THR A 415 -11.66 16.48 25.54
C THR A 415 -11.11 16.96 24.21
N ASN A 416 -11.94 16.95 23.16
CA ASN A 416 -11.63 17.55 21.88
C ASN A 416 -11.95 19.05 21.80
N ALA A 417 -12.34 19.67 22.90
CA ALA A 417 -12.56 21.11 22.98
C ALA A 417 -11.27 21.87 22.60
N SER A 418 -11.34 22.77 21.64
CA SER A 418 -10.19 23.53 21.15
C SER A 418 -10.58 24.93 20.66
N SER A 419 -9.61 25.80 20.50
CA SER A 419 -9.80 27.13 19.92
C SER A 419 -10.15 27.11 18.42
N LYS A 420 -10.13 25.94 17.77
CA LYS A 420 -10.52 25.72 16.37
C LYS A 420 -11.40 24.49 16.28
N PHE A 421 -12.56 24.56 16.95
CA PHE A 421 -13.50 23.45 16.98
C PHE A 421 -14.27 23.39 15.66
N GLU A 422 -14.34 22.21 15.06
CA GLU A 422 -15.01 22.01 13.77
C GLU A 422 -16.53 22.11 13.93
N ILE A 423 -17.20 22.79 13.01
CA ILE A 423 -18.66 23.03 13.07
C ILE A 423 -19.48 21.73 13.00
N TYR A 424 -18.94 20.69 12.41
CA TYR A 424 -19.59 19.40 12.23
C TYR A 424 -19.17 18.35 13.26
N ASP A 425 -18.22 18.68 14.16
CA ASP A 425 -17.75 17.76 15.18
C ASP A 425 -18.66 17.79 16.42
N THR A 426 -18.68 16.68 17.12
CA THR A 426 -19.39 16.57 18.38
C THR A 426 -18.42 16.72 19.53
N LEU A 427 -18.75 17.56 20.50
CA LEU A 427 -17.95 17.70 21.69
C LEU A 427 -17.96 16.39 22.46
N ARG A 428 -16.78 15.89 22.85
CA ARG A 428 -16.61 14.58 23.50
C ARG A 428 -15.57 14.62 24.60
N VAL A 429 -15.79 13.72 25.55
CA VAL A 429 -14.86 13.46 26.64
C VAL A 429 -14.50 11.98 26.61
N VAL A 430 -13.21 11.69 26.67
CA VAL A 430 -12.66 10.32 26.69
C VAL A 430 -11.97 10.09 28.03
N ALA A 431 -12.40 9.07 28.74
CA ALA A 431 -11.83 8.66 30.02
C ALA A 431 -10.70 7.63 29.81
N ALA A 432 -9.70 7.67 30.69
CA ALA A 432 -8.61 6.69 30.67
C ALA A 432 -9.04 5.32 31.21
N PHE A 433 -10.14 5.24 31.93
CA PHE A 433 -10.71 4.02 32.55
C PHE A 433 -12.22 3.99 32.34
N PRO A 434 -12.85 2.78 32.35
CA PRO A 434 -14.30 2.67 32.25
C PRO A 434 -15.01 3.44 33.35
N ILE A 435 -16.10 4.12 33.02
CA ILE A 435 -16.87 4.96 33.92
C ILE A 435 -18.04 4.15 34.48
N ASP A 436 -18.06 4.01 35.80
CA ASP A 436 -19.18 3.45 36.56
C ASP A 436 -20.27 4.52 36.73
N THR A 437 -19.94 5.60 37.44
CA THR A 437 -20.89 6.66 37.76
C THR A 437 -20.62 7.92 36.97
N LEU A 438 -21.68 8.51 36.37
CA LEU A 438 -21.67 9.75 35.63
C LEU A 438 -22.70 10.69 36.23
N HIS A 439 -22.25 11.86 36.69
CA HIS A 439 -23.09 12.91 37.26
C HIS A 439 -23.33 14.00 36.22
N ASP A 440 -24.47 13.96 35.54
CA ASP A 440 -24.80 14.86 34.41
C ASP A 440 -24.91 16.31 34.86
N ASP A 441 -25.33 16.56 36.10
CA ASP A 441 -25.48 17.88 36.72
C ASP A 441 -24.14 18.59 37.00
N MET A 442 -23.04 17.86 36.94
CA MET A 442 -21.67 18.38 37.13
C MET A 442 -20.96 18.76 35.81
N PHE A 443 -21.65 18.67 34.69
CA PHE A 443 -21.15 19.10 33.40
C PHE A 443 -21.83 20.42 33.01
N HIS A 444 -21.04 21.45 32.74
CA HIS A 444 -21.55 22.78 32.46
C HIS A 444 -20.98 23.29 31.14
N LEU A 445 -21.86 23.76 30.27
CA LEU A 445 -21.50 24.42 29.02
C LEU A 445 -22.10 25.80 29.00
N TRP A 446 -21.26 26.80 28.77
CA TRP A 446 -21.68 28.20 28.64
C TRP A 446 -21.26 28.79 27.32
N GLN A 447 -22.14 29.55 26.69
CA GLN A 447 -21.79 30.44 25.59
C GLN A 447 -21.28 31.76 26.16
N LYS A 448 -20.10 32.19 25.70
CA LYS A 448 -19.53 33.50 26.04
C LYS A 448 -20.13 34.55 25.12
N VAL A 449 -21.05 35.39 25.67
CA VAL A 449 -21.67 36.49 24.91
C VAL A 449 -20.68 37.66 24.80
N ASP A 450 -19.97 37.94 25.89
CA ASP A 450 -18.87 38.90 25.98
C ASP A 450 -17.82 38.41 27.00
N ASN A 451 -16.83 39.25 27.32
CA ASN A 451 -15.74 38.87 28.23
C ASN A 451 -16.19 38.55 29.67
N THR A 452 -17.42 38.92 30.05
CA THR A 452 -17.94 38.85 31.42
C THR A 452 -19.24 38.05 31.51
N THR A 453 -20.01 37.97 30.41
CA THR A 453 -21.36 37.41 30.40
C THR A 453 -21.32 35.97 29.86
N LEU A 454 -21.73 35.03 30.71
CA LEU A 454 -21.87 33.62 30.36
C LEU A 454 -23.35 33.25 30.32
N LYS A 455 -23.80 32.67 29.19
CA LYS A 455 -25.16 32.15 29.02
C LYS A 455 -25.12 30.62 29.10
N PRO A 456 -25.86 30.00 30.04
CA PRO A 456 -25.89 28.54 30.14
C PRO A 456 -26.53 27.93 28.90
N MET A 457 -25.97 26.79 28.44
CA MET A 457 -26.44 26.05 27.28
C MET A 457 -26.99 24.69 27.73
N ALA A 458 -28.09 24.25 27.11
CA ALA A 458 -28.58 22.90 27.30
C ALA A 458 -27.63 21.91 26.62
N MET A 459 -27.32 20.82 27.32
CA MET A 459 -26.44 19.78 26.86
C MET A 459 -26.98 18.42 27.30
N GLN A 460 -26.87 17.41 26.46
CA GLN A 460 -27.21 16.04 26.78
C GLN A 460 -25.96 15.17 26.70
N LEU A 461 -25.70 14.37 27.72
CA LEU A 461 -24.61 13.41 27.76
C LEU A 461 -25.09 12.06 27.24
N VAL A 462 -24.30 11.47 26.31
CA VAL A 462 -24.58 10.16 25.74
C VAL A 462 -23.32 9.31 25.79
N LYS A 463 -23.38 8.21 26.54
CA LYS A 463 -22.31 7.18 26.49
C LYS A 463 -22.32 6.54 25.11
N LYS A 464 -21.19 6.55 24.42
CA LYS A 464 -21.05 6.01 23.07
C LYS A 464 -20.78 4.51 23.07
N ASP A 465 -20.20 4.02 24.14
CA ASP A 465 -19.88 2.61 24.37
C ASP A 465 -20.55 2.07 25.65
N SER A 466 -20.60 0.75 25.78
CA SER A 466 -21.23 0.07 26.93
C SER A 466 -20.49 0.27 28.24
N ILE A 467 -19.23 0.67 28.19
CA ILE A 467 -18.35 0.83 29.39
C ILE A 467 -18.10 2.31 29.72
N GLY A 468 -18.67 3.24 28.93
CA GLY A 468 -18.66 4.67 29.20
C GLY A 468 -17.31 5.35 29.06
N MET A 469 -16.35 4.79 28.32
CA MET A 469 -15.05 5.44 28.11
C MET A 469 -15.12 6.65 27.18
N GLU A 470 -16.09 6.70 26.27
CA GLU A 470 -16.35 7.85 25.43
C GLU A 470 -17.74 8.41 25.68
N ILE A 471 -17.80 9.68 26.08
CA ILE A 471 -19.05 10.42 26.32
C ILE A 471 -19.15 11.53 25.29
N SER A 472 -20.24 11.51 24.51
CA SER A 472 -20.60 12.60 23.62
C SER A 472 -21.45 13.63 24.35
N LEU A 473 -21.09 14.90 24.22
CA LEU A 473 -21.80 16.03 24.78
C LEU A 473 -22.60 16.70 23.64
N LEU A 474 -23.87 16.34 23.54
CA LEU A 474 -24.75 16.84 22.49
C LEU A 474 -25.28 18.22 22.88
N ALA A 475 -24.83 19.26 22.18
CA ALA A 475 -25.27 20.64 22.34
C ALA A 475 -25.34 21.30 20.95
N THR A 476 -26.27 22.25 20.77
CA THR A 476 -26.34 23.03 19.54
C THR A 476 -25.33 24.17 19.63
N LEU A 477 -24.19 24.01 18.94
CA LEU A 477 -23.14 25.00 18.92
C LEU A 477 -23.31 25.90 17.69
N GLU A 478 -23.26 27.23 17.91
CA GLU A 478 -23.36 28.25 16.85
C GLU A 478 -21.98 28.49 16.23
N PRO A 479 -21.89 28.70 14.91
CA PRO A 479 -20.65 29.11 14.26
C PRO A 479 -20.12 30.44 14.86
N GLU A 480 -18.80 30.61 14.89
CA GLU A 480 -18.07 31.77 15.41
C GLU A 480 -18.18 32.03 16.91
N ALA A 481 -19.09 31.32 17.58
CA ALA A 481 -19.31 31.52 19.00
C ALA A 481 -18.20 30.89 19.85
N ASN A 482 -17.97 31.51 20.99
CA ASN A 482 -17.03 31.02 22.01
C ASN A 482 -17.81 30.34 23.12
N TYR A 483 -17.30 29.23 23.58
CA TYR A 483 -17.89 28.44 24.67
C TYR A 483 -16.86 28.15 25.75
N GLN A 484 -17.35 27.86 26.94
CA GLN A 484 -16.57 27.36 28.04
C GLN A 484 -17.22 26.06 28.51
N LEU A 485 -16.45 24.96 28.46
CA LEU A 485 -16.83 23.69 29.03
C LEU A 485 -16.14 23.56 30.40
N LYS A 486 -16.94 23.34 31.44
CA LYS A 486 -16.44 23.02 32.76
C LYS A 486 -17.01 21.68 33.21
N ILE A 487 -16.14 20.83 33.71
CA ILE A 487 -16.49 19.53 34.31
C ILE A 487 -16.00 19.60 35.74
N ASP A 488 -16.89 19.45 36.71
CA ASP A 488 -16.51 19.52 38.11
C ASP A 488 -15.73 18.27 38.56
N SER A 489 -15.04 18.38 39.67
CA SER A 489 -14.30 17.26 40.26
C SER A 489 -15.26 16.13 40.65
N ALA A 490 -14.89 14.89 40.35
CA ALA A 490 -15.70 13.69 40.56
C ALA A 490 -17.03 13.63 39.77
N ALA A 491 -17.16 14.42 38.70
CA ALA A 491 -18.28 14.32 37.77
C ALA A 491 -18.34 12.95 37.07
N CYS A 492 -17.16 12.34 36.82
CA CYS A 492 -17.00 10.97 36.36
C CYS A 492 -16.25 10.18 37.45
N VAL A 493 -16.78 9.02 37.82
CA VAL A 493 -16.12 8.09 38.71
C VAL A 493 -15.89 6.77 37.98
N ASP A 494 -14.64 6.29 37.96
CA ASP A 494 -14.30 5.04 37.30
C ASP A 494 -14.78 3.83 38.08
N ILE A 495 -14.72 2.64 37.48
CA ILE A 495 -15.11 1.36 38.11
C ILE A 495 -14.28 0.99 39.34
N TYR A 496 -13.22 1.74 39.66
CA TYR A 496 -12.35 1.58 40.83
C TYR A 496 -12.61 2.64 41.91
N GLY A 497 -13.66 3.46 41.73
CA GLY A 497 -14.05 4.50 42.67
C GLY A 497 -13.20 5.77 42.64
N VAL A 498 -12.46 6.01 41.54
CA VAL A 498 -11.60 7.18 41.39
C VAL A 498 -12.28 8.24 40.55
N GLY A 499 -12.44 9.44 41.11
CA GLY A 499 -13.02 10.60 40.40
C GLY A 499 -11.99 11.38 39.59
N ASN A 500 -12.49 12.16 38.64
CA ASN A 500 -11.69 13.12 37.88
C ASN A 500 -11.39 14.40 38.67
N ASP A 501 -10.35 15.13 38.30
CA ASP A 501 -10.16 16.52 38.68
C ASP A 501 -11.04 17.45 37.84
N SER A 502 -11.27 18.67 38.30
CA SER A 502 -12.03 19.66 37.52
C SER A 502 -11.32 20.01 36.23
N ILE A 503 -12.10 20.10 35.17
CA ILE A 503 -11.64 20.57 33.84
C ILE A 503 -12.34 21.89 33.51
N ASP A 504 -11.59 22.87 33.05
CA ASP A 504 -12.11 24.14 32.57
C ASP A 504 -11.40 24.49 31.27
N VAL A 505 -12.12 24.38 30.14
CA VAL A 505 -11.56 24.57 28.79
C VAL A 505 -12.46 25.47 27.97
N ASN A 506 -11.81 26.31 27.17
CA ASN A 506 -12.49 27.16 26.22
C ASN A 506 -12.44 26.53 24.83
N LEU A 507 -13.53 26.64 24.08
CA LEU A 507 -13.58 26.26 22.69
C LEU A 507 -14.18 27.39 21.85
N LYS A 508 -13.71 27.53 20.63
CA LYS A 508 -14.26 28.43 19.64
C LYS A 508 -14.66 27.63 18.42
N VAL A 509 -15.91 27.73 18.02
CA VAL A 509 -16.42 27.09 16.82
C VAL A 509 -15.99 27.90 15.60
N LYS A 510 -15.48 27.24 14.58
CA LYS A 510 -15.08 27.88 13.33
C LYS A 510 -16.25 28.57 12.62
N SER A 511 -15.97 29.56 11.83
CA SER A 511 -16.93 30.22 10.93
C SER A 511 -17.32 29.29 9.77
N LYS A 512 -18.54 29.41 9.27
CA LYS A 512 -18.95 28.77 8.01
C LYS A 512 -18.09 29.21 6.83
N GLU A 513 -17.62 30.44 6.88
CA GLU A 513 -16.79 31.07 5.86
C GLU A 513 -15.36 30.46 5.77
N GLU A 514 -14.93 29.74 6.80
CA GLU A 514 -13.65 29.02 6.80
C GLU A 514 -13.67 27.74 5.95
N TYR A 515 -14.85 27.30 5.53
CA TYR A 515 -15.03 26.08 4.76
C TYR A 515 -15.40 26.37 3.30
N SER A 516 -15.34 25.31 2.52
CA SER A 516 -15.87 25.26 1.16
C SER A 516 -16.88 24.13 1.04
N SER A 517 -17.70 24.16 0.00
CA SER A 517 -18.50 23.02 -0.40
C SER A 517 -18.13 22.57 -1.82
N LEU A 518 -18.40 21.30 -2.10
CA LEU A 518 -18.15 20.69 -3.41
C LEU A 518 -19.33 19.83 -3.79
N THR A 519 -19.95 20.12 -4.92
CA THR A 519 -21.03 19.30 -5.51
C THR A 519 -20.51 18.60 -6.75
N ILE A 520 -20.63 17.27 -6.77
CA ILE A 520 -20.22 16.45 -7.91
C ILE A 520 -21.49 15.93 -8.60
N LYS A 521 -21.65 16.29 -9.88
CA LYS A 521 -22.68 15.76 -10.75
C LYS A 521 -22.08 14.69 -11.64
N MET A 522 -22.71 13.53 -11.72
CA MET A 522 -22.30 12.49 -12.67
C MET A 522 -22.96 12.74 -14.02
N GLN A 523 -22.18 12.62 -15.11
CA GLN A 523 -22.71 12.70 -16.46
C GLN A 523 -23.63 11.49 -16.73
N GLU A 524 -23.10 10.29 -16.49
CA GLU A 524 -23.84 9.04 -16.48
C GLU A 524 -24.04 8.62 -15.02
N TYR A 525 -25.29 8.77 -14.53
CA TYR A 525 -25.62 8.43 -13.14
C TYR A 525 -25.72 6.93 -12.96
N ASP A 526 -25.01 6.41 -11.98
CA ASP A 526 -25.14 5.05 -11.48
C ASP A 526 -25.49 5.08 -9.99
N SER A 527 -26.56 4.40 -9.61
CA SER A 527 -27.04 4.34 -8.22
C SER A 527 -26.11 3.55 -7.29
N LEU A 528 -25.27 2.69 -7.85
CA LEU A 528 -24.24 1.93 -7.12
C LEU A 528 -22.93 2.68 -7.00
N ALA A 529 -22.80 3.84 -7.65
CA ALA A 529 -21.58 4.62 -7.58
C ALA A 529 -21.39 5.25 -6.21
N ARG A 530 -20.16 5.19 -5.72
CA ARG A 530 -19.72 5.89 -4.49
C ARG A 530 -18.56 6.81 -4.81
N ILE A 531 -18.67 8.04 -4.31
CA ILE A 531 -17.72 9.11 -4.60
C ILE A 531 -16.82 9.33 -3.39
N GLN A 532 -15.51 9.27 -3.61
CA GLN A 532 -14.49 9.45 -2.59
C GLN A 532 -13.69 10.71 -2.87
N LEU A 533 -13.54 11.56 -1.87
CA LEU A 533 -12.58 12.64 -1.85
C LEU A 533 -11.26 12.13 -1.27
N LEU A 534 -10.17 12.41 -1.95
CA LEU A 534 -8.83 11.95 -1.60
C LEU A 534 -7.91 13.13 -1.29
N ASN A 535 -6.95 12.91 -0.40
CA ASN A 535 -5.85 13.83 -0.18
C ASN A 535 -4.74 13.65 -1.23
N ASP A 536 -3.63 14.36 -1.07
CA ASP A 536 -2.45 14.29 -1.97
C ASP A 536 -1.64 12.99 -1.83
N LYS A 537 -2.02 12.10 -0.90
CA LYS A 537 -1.44 10.77 -0.69
C LYS A 537 -2.32 9.63 -1.20
N ASP A 538 -3.39 9.93 -1.94
CA ASP A 538 -4.37 8.96 -2.40
C ASP A 538 -5.19 8.29 -1.24
N GLU A 539 -5.22 8.93 -0.05
CA GLU A 539 -5.98 8.44 1.09
C GLU A 539 -7.39 9.03 1.08
N VAL A 540 -8.39 8.22 1.40
CA VAL A 540 -9.80 8.65 1.46
C VAL A 540 -10.03 9.56 2.66
N VAL A 541 -10.43 10.79 2.40
CA VAL A 541 -10.79 11.78 3.44
C VAL A 541 -12.28 11.71 3.75
N ARG A 542 -13.12 11.57 2.73
CA ARG A 542 -14.57 11.47 2.86
C ARG A 542 -15.16 10.66 1.71
N GLU A 543 -16.23 9.93 2.00
CA GLU A 543 -16.95 9.14 1.02
C GLU A 543 -18.46 9.36 1.17
N LEU A 544 -19.17 9.45 0.05
CA LEU A 544 -20.61 9.55 -0.02
C LEU A 544 -21.16 8.72 -1.20
N PRO A 545 -22.38 8.15 -1.08
CA PRO A 545 -23.06 7.54 -2.22
C PRO A 545 -23.40 8.61 -3.26
N ALA A 546 -23.34 8.24 -4.53
CA ALA A 546 -23.73 9.13 -5.62
C ALA A 546 -25.24 9.45 -5.55
N LYS A 547 -25.61 10.68 -5.90
CA LYS A 547 -26.98 11.14 -5.99
C LYS A 547 -27.24 11.72 -7.38
N GLN A 548 -28.43 11.44 -7.92
CA GLN A 548 -28.82 11.89 -9.25
C GLN A 548 -28.80 13.42 -9.38
N GLU A 549 -29.20 14.14 -8.34
CA GLU A 549 -29.21 15.60 -8.30
C GLU A 549 -27.81 16.23 -8.12
N GLY A 550 -26.82 15.41 -7.81
CA GLY A 550 -25.46 15.78 -7.42
C GLY A 550 -25.14 15.42 -5.97
N THR A 551 -23.93 14.94 -5.75
CA THR A 551 -23.42 14.57 -4.43
C THR A 551 -22.69 15.76 -3.83
N ARG A 552 -23.23 16.28 -2.73
CA ARG A 552 -22.68 17.47 -2.06
C ARG A 552 -21.86 17.09 -0.84
N PHE A 553 -20.64 17.60 -0.80
CA PHE A 553 -19.72 17.56 0.32
C PHE A 553 -19.68 18.95 0.97
N ASP A 554 -20.19 19.07 2.18
CA ASP A 554 -20.19 20.31 2.94
C ASP A 554 -19.03 20.36 3.94
N TYR A 555 -18.67 21.56 4.38
CA TYR A 555 -17.64 21.82 5.39
C TYR A 555 -16.28 21.22 5.07
N LEU A 556 -15.85 21.35 3.82
CA LEU A 556 -14.53 20.93 3.40
C LEU A 556 -13.47 21.98 3.75
N ALA A 557 -12.31 21.53 4.20
CA ALA A 557 -11.17 22.41 4.37
C ALA A 557 -10.75 23.01 3.01
N PRO A 558 -10.34 24.32 2.97
CA PRO A 558 -9.92 24.98 1.73
C PRO A 558 -8.51 24.51 1.31
N THR A 559 -8.42 23.28 0.82
CA THR A 559 -7.19 22.62 0.39
C THR A 559 -7.37 21.97 -0.98
N THR A 560 -6.36 21.25 -1.42
CA THR A 560 -6.43 20.48 -2.67
C THR A 560 -6.93 19.08 -2.40
N PHE A 561 -7.95 18.66 -3.15
CA PHE A 561 -8.48 17.32 -3.15
C PHE A 561 -8.34 16.67 -4.52
N TYR A 562 -8.39 15.35 -4.53
CA TYR A 562 -8.60 14.53 -5.72
C TYR A 562 -9.92 13.79 -5.56
N LEU A 563 -10.46 13.29 -6.66
CA LEU A 563 -11.73 12.61 -6.67
C LEU A 563 -11.55 11.23 -7.28
N ARG A 564 -12.16 10.24 -6.64
CA ARG A 564 -12.25 8.87 -7.10
C ARG A 564 -13.70 8.40 -6.95
N LEU A 565 -14.10 7.52 -7.85
CA LEU A 565 -15.41 6.89 -7.83
C LEU A 565 -15.19 5.38 -7.98
N TYR A 566 -15.97 4.58 -7.30
CA TYR A 566 -16.07 3.16 -7.57
C TYR A 566 -17.55 2.74 -7.67
N ILE A 567 -17.79 1.63 -8.37
CA ILE A 567 -19.12 1.05 -8.52
C ILE A 567 -19.24 -0.10 -7.51
N ASP A 568 -20.04 0.11 -6.48
CA ASP A 568 -20.33 -0.83 -5.37
C ASP A 568 -21.33 -1.90 -5.86
N GLN A 569 -20.80 -2.90 -6.59
CA GLN A 569 -21.62 -3.90 -7.29
C GLN A 569 -22.41 -4.82 -6.33
N ASN A 570 -21.90 -5.01 -5.12
CA ASN A 570 -22.54 -5.84 -4.10
C ASN A 570 -23.39 -5.04 -3.10
N ALA A 571 -23.39 -3.69 -3.21
CA ALA A 571 -24.14 -2.75 -2.37
C ALA A 571 -23.84 -2.88 -0.86
N ASP A 572 -22.59 -3.22 -0.49
CA ASP A 572 -22.16 -3.34 0.91
C ASP A 572 -21.65 -2.01 1.49
N GLY A 573 -21.52 -0.98 0.66
CA GLY A 573 -21.04 0.35 1.05
C GLY A 573 -19.53 0.46 1.18
N LYS A 574 -18.78 -0.51 0.67
CA LYS A 574 -17.30 -0.54 0.68
C LYS A 574 -16.79 -1.05 -0.66
N TRP A 575 -15.61 -0.60 -1.04
CA TRP A 575 -14.95 -1.18 -2.19
C TRP A 575 -14.57 -2.64 -1.91
N THR A 576 -14.99 -3.55 -2.80
CA THR A 576 -14.77 -4.99 -2.67
C THR A 576 -13.73 -5.46 -3.69
N THR A 577 -12.73 -6.20 -3.21
CA THR A 577 -11.70 -6.83 -4.04
C THR A 577 -12.25 -8.01 -4.85
N GLY A 578 -11.44 -8.52 -5.77
CA GLY A 578 -11.77 -9.72 -6.53
C GLY A 578 -11.80 -10.99 -5.67
N ASP A 579 -12.37 -12.03 -6.25
CA ASP A 579 -12.45 -13.38 -5.68
C ASP A 579 -12.22 -14.39 -6.80
N TRP A 580 -11.09 -15.11 -6.74
CA TRP A 580 -10.74 -16.09 -7.76
C TRP A 580 -11.66 -17.30 -7.78
N GLN A 581 -12.09 -17.78 -6.63
CA GLN A 581 -12.96 -18.96 -6.56
C GLN A 581 -14.33 -18.69 -7.16
N GLN A 582 -14.84 -17.45 -6.97
CA GLN A 582 -16.11 -17.00 -7.55
C GLN A 582 -15.96 -16.42 -8.97
N LYS A 583 -14.75 -16.33 -9.50
CA LYS A 583 -14.44 -15.67 -10.78
C LYS A 583 -14.93 -14.22 -10.84
N ARG A 584 -14.93 -13.55 -9.70
CA ARG A 584 -15.37 -12.18 -9.57
C ARG A 584 -14.18 -11.23 -9.68
N GLN A 585 -14.26 -10.27 -10.60
CA GLN A 585 -13.30 -9.18 -10.70
C GLN A 585 -13.47 -8.18 -9.55
N PRO A 586 -12.42 -7.42 -9.19
CA PRO A 586 -12.53 -6.32 -8.25
C PRO A 586 -13.45 -5.22 -8.80
N GLU A 587 -14.17 -4.55 -7.91
CA GLU A 587 -15.04 -3.44 -8.27
C GLU A 587 -14.31 -2.34 -9.04
N PRO A 588 -14.89 -1.81 -10.11
CA PRO A 588 -14.21 -0.85 -10.96
C PRO A 588 -14.07 0.51 -10.28
N ILE A 589 -12.86 1.06 -10.35
CA ILE A 589 -12.49 2.38 -9.84
C ILE A 589 -12.21 3.32 -11.01
N TYR A 590 -12.60 4.58 -10.88
CA TYR A 590 -12.35 5.64 -11.84
C TYR A 590 -11.85 6.89 -11.11
N TYR A 591 -10.83 7.54 -11.63
CA TYR A 591 -10.35 8.80 -11.09
C TYR A 591 -10.84 9.98 -11.93
N PHE A 592 -11.12 11.09 -11.26
CA PHE A 592 -11.32 12.37 -11.93
C PHE A 592 -9.95 12.94 -12.32
N PRO A 593 -9.72 13.29 -13.59
CA PRO A 593 -8.37 13.58 -14.09
C PRO A 593 -7.78 14.89 -13.56
N LYS A 594 -8.60 15.76 -12.97
CA LYS A 594 -8.19 17.08 -12.47
C LYS A 594 -8.09 17.09 -10.96
N LYS A 595 -7.13 17.85 -10.43
CA LYS A 595 -7.07 18.21 -9.01
C LYS A 595 -8.07 19.33 -8.71
N LEU A 596 -8.75 19.23 -7.58
CA LEU A 596 -9.74 20.20 -7.11
C LEU A 596 -9.11 21.07 -6.03
N LYS A 597 -8.85 22.33 -6.35
CA LYS A 597 -8.28 23.32 -5.40
C LYS A 597 -9.41 24.15 -4.83
N LEU A 598 -9.88 23.79 -3.65
CA LEU A 598 -10.96 24.50 -2.97
C LEU A 598 -10.47 25.78 -2.29
N ARG A 599 -11.35 26.77 -2.19
CA ARG A 599 -11.12 28.05 -1.51
C ARG A 599 -12.21 28.28 -0.48
N ALA A 600 -11.84 28.84 0.66
CA ALA A 600 -12.77 29.18 1.72
C ALA A 600 -13.91 30.08 1.22
N ASN A 601 -15.10 29.87 1.76
CA ASN A 601 -16.34 30.57 1.41
C ASN A 601 -16.76 30.45 -0.07
N TRP A 602 -16.42 29.34 -0.72
CA TRP A 602 -16.80 29.05 -2.12
C TRP A 602 -17.57 27.74 -2.21
N ASP A 603 -18.62 27.75 -3.01
CA ASP A 603 -19.33 26.56 -3.47
C ASP A 603 -18.78 26.17 -4.84
N PHE A 604 -18.20 24.97 -4.93
CA PHE A 604 -17.68 24.42 -6.17
C PHE A 604 -18.65 23.40 -6.74
N GLU A 605 -18.75 23.37 -8.06
CA GLU A 605 -19.50 22.37 -8.79
C GLU A 605 -18.64 21.80 -9.92
N GLU A 606 -18.57 20.48 -10.02
CA GLU A 606 -17.84 19.77 -11.07
C GLU A 606 -18.71 18.65 -11.63
N THR A 607 -18.57 18.39 -12.93
CA THR A 607 -19.23 17.28 -13.60
C THR A 607 -18.20 16.18 -13.83
N PHE A 608 -18.52 14.97 -13.40
CA PHE A 608 -17.67 13.80 -13.56
C PHE A 608 -18.27 12.84 -14.59
N ASP A 609 -17.65 12.78 -15.76
CA ASP A 609 -17.89 11.73 -16.74
C ASP A 609 -16.81 10.66 -16.57
N HIS A 610 -17.17 9.55 -15.94
CA HIS A 610 -16.23 8.47 -15.64
C HIS A 610 -15.95 7.56 -16.84
N LEU A 611 -16.75 7.69 -17.91
CA LEU A 611 -16.59 6.92 -19.16
C LEU A 611 -15.86 7.71 -20.25
N ALA A 612 -15.65 9.02 -20.08
CA ALA A 612 -14.99 9.88 -21.08
C ALA A 612 -13.52 9.51 -21.33
N ILE A 613 -12.86 8.92 -20.34
CA ILE A 613 -11.44 8.54 -20.41
C ILE A 613 -11.35 7.05 -20.04
N PRO A 614 -10.54 6.26 -20.76
CA PRO A 614 -10.30 4.88 -20.38
C PRO A 614 -9.86 4.77 -18.91
N ARG A 615 -10.37 3.78 -18.20
CA ARG A 615 -10.10 3.56 -16.78
C ARG A 615 -8.60 3.61 -16.45
N VAL A 616 -7.79 3.01 -17.30
CA VAL A 616 -6.32 2.95 -17.16
C VAL A 616 -5.63 4.31 -17.20
N ASP A 617 -6.21 5.29 -17.90
CA ASP A 617 -5.65 6.63 -18.09
C ASP A 617 -6.30 7.68 -17.18
N SER A 618 -7.27 7.28 -16.35
CA SER A 618 -8.06 8.21 -15.53
C SER A 618 -7.29 8.76 -14.33
N LYS A 619 -6.29 8.03 -13.81
CA LYS A 619 -5.54 8.44 -12.61
C LYS A 619 -4.68 9.68 -12.86
N PRO A 620 -4.80 10.75 -12.05
CA PRO A 620 -3.96 11.94 -12.17
C PRO A 620 -2.47 11.60 -11.94
N LYS A 621 -1.58 12.08 -12.81
CA LYS A 621 -0.12 11.86 -12.69
C LYS A 621 0.46 12.32 -11.33
N ALA A 622 -0.16 13.29 -10.68
CA ALA A 622 0.25 13.77 -9.37
C ALA A 622 0.06 12.73 -8.24
N LEU A 623 -0.83 11.76 -8.44
CA LEU A 623 -1.08 10.63 -7.52
C LEU A 623 -0.31 9.37 -7.93
N ALA A 624 0.15 9.29 -9.18
CA ALA A 624 0.90 8.13 -9.66
C ALA A 624 2.27 8.05 -8.98
N GLY A 625 2.67 6.87 -8.50
CA GLY A 625 4.02 6.59 -8.02
C GLY A 625 4.36 7.01 -6.58
N LYS A 626 3.42 7.47 -5.76
CA LYS A 626 3.70 7.85 -4.36
C LYS A 626 3.71 6.70 -3.36
N ASP A 627 3.08 5.57 -3.65
CA ASP A 627 2.85 4.49 -2.68
C ASP A 627 3.90 3.37 -2.60
N ASN A 628 4.82 3.25 -3.55
CA ASN A 628 5.73 2.11 -3.63
C ASN A 628 6.92 2.14 -2.64
N LYS A 629 7.02 3.11 -1.73
CA LYS A 629 8.18 3.24 -0.81
C LYS A 629 7.92 2.84 0.64
N LYS A 630 6.70 2.42 1.04
CA LYS A 630 6.37 2.18 2.46
C LYS A 630 5.95 0.76 2.84
N LYS A 631 5.90 -0.18 1.89
CA LYS A 631 5.54 -1.57 2.20
C LYS A 631 6.55 -2.57 1.63
N ARG A 632 7.82 -2.46 2.04
CA ARG A 632 8.81 -3.54 1.90
C ARG A 632 9.71 -3.54 3.12
#